data_3aa3f94f9cd349df0af89f80babe547e
#
_entry.id   3aa3f94f9cd349df0af89f80babe547e
#
_cell.length_a   1.000
_cell.length_b   1.000
_cell.length_c   1.000
_cell.angle_alpha   90.00
_cell.angle_beta   90.00
_cell.angle_gamma   90.00
#
_symmetry.space_group_name_H-M   'P 1'
#
loop_
_entity.id
_entity.type
_entity.pdbx_description
1 polymer ?
#
loop_
_entity_poly.entity_id
_entity_poly.type
_entity_poly.pdbx_seq_one_letter_code
_entity_poly.pdbx_strand_id
1 'polypeptide(L)'
;VNNIQGRQAERARFGYLGGYVGRLVPVLLVVISLSLVCNRTASLQNQNQAPPPPPTLGLEQGLLEFDTPDFKLKLVKASQTVAALQPKTAPGFDFTPSDRLERRASNGFYHLGDITLRVRTDKTGPWQELDTAKARQPVISLPTSGRVLASADLTPTLPANSPVQITRSWVVDNGQLSLQFEIKNKTSSGVEIGALGLPMIFNNFITGRNLKESHELCSFFDPYIGEDAGYLQVTRLNGHGPALIVVPDRNASFEAYQLLNEPMRPNQTFEGSFQWMVHSQAYADAEWKNAQPWITPTHLEILPGASKVYSIKFLLSDEIRNIEKTLIANQRPVAVGIPGYVLPMDLDAQLFLNYSPQVSSVVAEPAGSIIVKKEKPTRNGWQAYTLRGKTWGRARLSLTYKDGTRQTINYYVTKPETQAVADLGNFLFTKQWFEDSKDPFGRSPSVMSYDRDAEKIVSQDSRVWIAGLGDEGGSGSWLAAAVKQFGQPKREEIQKFERFIDEVLWGGLQYKDGPNKYGVRKSLFYYSPTDLPNHVYDPSLNWTTWTSWKKPDAEGIGRGYNYPHVVAAYWSFYRLARNYSNLIKNHPWEWYLEQGYQTTKFTFSRAPNGRRRVGYVDLGLMEGDIFLAVLSDLKREGWTEKAQEIEKLMKERADRWRQEAFPFGSEMAWDSTGQEEVYAWCKYFGYDDKAKVSLDSIIGYMPTLPHWGYNGNARRYWDFLYGGKLRRIERQLHHYGSGLNAIPALAAYRETPDDFYLLQIGYGGTMGALTNIDQDGFASVAFHSFPSTLKWDGYSGDYGPNFFGHAFNTATYVINHQEFGWQAFGGNVKLDGDWVRVEPLDSFRMRVYVAPAGLWLTLDSGTFSEIAINRRTHVVRVGLSPANEYTSDARLRVEQPARISGVAQYRPRRQLIVERDAYKIPLTKTVTVIELGTK
;
A
#
# COMPACT_ATOMS: atom_id res chain seq x y z
N VAL A 1 1.32 -21.47 6.14
CA VAL A 1 0.40 -21.22 5.01
C VAL A 1 -0.33 -22.53 4.69
N ASN A 2 0.40 -23.63 4.43
CA ASN A 2 -0.25 -24.93 4.17
C ASN A 2 -1.06 -25.46 5.39
N ASN A 3 -0.63 -25.20 6.62
CA ASN A 3 -1.38 -25.57 7.83
C ASN A 3 -2.63 -24.69 8.05
N ILE A 4 -2.64 -23.46 7.58
CA ILE A 4 -3.82 -22.58 7.71
C ILE A 4 -4.83 -22.93 6.62
N GLN A 5 -4.40 -23.15 5.39
CA GLN A 5 -5.27 -23.59 4.30
C GLN A 5 -5.83 -25.01 4.50
N GLY A 6 -5.02 -25.94 5.00
CA GLY A 6 -5.46 -27.30 5.35
C GLY A 6 -6.50 -27.32 6.49
N ARG A 7 -6.30 -26.49 7.52
CA ARG A 7 -7.27 -26.38 8.63
C ARG A 7 -8.54 -25.63 8.23
N GLN A 8 -8.48 -24.72 7.28
CA GLN A 8 -9.68 -24.04 6.74
C GLN A 8 -10.51 -24.96 5.85
N ALA A 9 -9.88 -25.79 5.02
CA ALA A 9 -10.57 -26.78 4.20
C ALA A 9 -11.21 -27.90 5.04
N GLU A 10 -10.53 -28.36 6.11
CA GLU A 10 -11.11 -29.29 7.07
C GLU A 10 -12.24 -28.69 7.90
N ARG A 11 -12.13 -27.41 8.35
CA ARG A 11 -13.21 -26.74 9.08
C ARG A 11 -14.46 -26.49 8.25
N ALA A 12 -14.32 -26.26 6.95
CA ALA A 12 -15.45 -26.15 6.02
C ALA A 12 -16.15 -27.51 5.77
N ARG A 13 -15.43 -28.64 5.90
CA ARG A 13 -16.02 -29.99 5.74
C ARG A 13 -16.74 -30.51 7.00
N PHE A 14 -16.41 -30.02 8.20
CA PHE A 14 -17.02 -30.47 9.46
C PHE A 14 -18.30 -29.71 9.86
N GLY A 15 -18.73 -28.71 9.13
CA GLY A 15 -19.98 -27.98 9.39
C GLY A 15 -21.28 -28.68 8.97
N TYR A 16 -21.23 -29.85 8.35
CA TYR A 16 -22.40 -30.51 7.73
C TYR A 16 -22.75 -31.91 8.26
N LEU A 17 -22.37 -32.27 9.48
CA LEU A 17 -22.77 -33.54 10.08
C LEU A 17 -23.35 -33.34 11.50
N GLY A 18 -24.60 -32.88 11.51
CA GLY A 18 -25.42 -32.82 12.71
C GLY A 18 -26.88 -32.95 12.39
N GLY A 19 -27.36 -34.20 12.25
CA GLY A 19 -28.77 -34.49 12.15
C GLY A 19 -29.13 -35.49 11.07
N TYR A 20 -29.02 -36.77 11.37
CA TYR A 20 -29.91 -37.88 10.98
C TYR A 20 -29.31 -39.21 11.44
N VAL A 21 -29.75 -39.70 12.58
CA VAL A 21 -29.58 -41.09 12.97
C VAL A 21 -30.94 -41.79 12.73
N GLY A 22 -30.97 -42.64 11.76
CA GLY A 22 -32.11 -43.48 11.54
C GLY A 22 -32.20 -44.02 10.11
N ARG A 23 -31.75 -45.26 9.91
CA ARG A 23 -31.83 -46.18 8.74
C ARG A 23 -30.53 -46.25 7.92
N LEU A 24 -29.72 -47.21 8.30
CA LEU A 24 -28.53 -47.63 7.55
C LEU A 24 -28.50 -49.14 7.40
N VAL A 25 -28.37 -49.66 6.16
CA VAL A 25 -27.40 -50.69 5.84
C VAL A 25 -26.99 -50.82 4.38
N PRO A 26 -27.68 -50.27 3.30
CA PRO A 26 -27.07 -50.44 1.96
C PRO A 26 -26.30 -49.26 1.37
N VAL A 27 -26.07 -48.17 2.13
CA VAL A 27 -25.39 -46.96 1.58
C VAL A 27 -23.87 -47.00 1.73
N LEU A 28 -23.34 -47.91 2.55
CA LEU A 28 -21.91 -47.92 2.86
C LEU A 28 -20.99 -48.38 1.70
N LEU A 29 -21.50 -49.23 0.82
CA LEU A 29 -20.75 -49.74 -0.36
C LEU A 29 -20.67 -48.74 -1.52
N VAL A 30 -21.64 -47.84 -1.67
CA VAL A 30 -21.63 -46.79 -2.70
C VAL A 30 -20.76 -45.60 -2.31
N VAL A 31 -20.68 -45.24 -1.00
CA VAL A 31 -19.84 -44.13 -0.49
C VAL A 31 -18.35 -44.49 -0.56
N ILE A 32 -17.99 -45.77 -0.36
CA ILE A 32 -16.61 -46.23 -0.51
C ILE A 32 -16.16 -46.23 -1.97
N SER A 33 -17.07 -46.56 -2.90
CA SER A 33 -16.79 -46.54 -4.35
C SER A 33 -16.64 -45.11 -4.90
N LEU A 34 -17.42 -44.13 -4.41
CA LEU A 34 -17.27 -42.71 -4.78
C LEU A 34 -16.02 -42.04 -4.16
N SER A 35 -15.64 -42.41 -2.94
CA SER A 35 -14.40 -41.91 -2.34
C SER A 35 -13.13 -42.43 -3.03
N LEU A 36 -13.19 -43.67 -3.57
CA LEU A 36 -12.11 -44.24 -4.37
C LEU A 36 -12.04 -43.66 -5.79
N VAL A 37 -13.14 -43.21 -6.37
CA VAL A 37 -13.20 -42.55 -7.68
C VAL A 37 -12.74 -41.08 -7.55
N CYS A 38 -13.14 -40.36 -6.47
CA CYS A 38 -12.64 -39.01 -6.22
C CYS A 38 -11.14 -38.97 -5.89
N ASN A 39 -10.61 -39.95 -5.16
CA ASN A 39 -9.16 -40.02 -4.92
C ASN A 39 -8.38 -40.47 -6.18
N ARG A 40 -8.98 -41.24 -7.08
CA ARG A 40 -8.32 -41.56 -8.36
C ARG A 40 -8.37 -40.41 -9.36
N THR A 41 -9.39 -39.58 -9.37
CA THR A 41 -9.43 -38.37 -10.23
C THR A 41 -8.51 -37.28 -9.70
N ALA A 42 -8.33 -37.11 -8.38
CA ALA A 42 -7.34 -36.21 -7.82
C ALA A 42 -5.90 -36.69 -8.06
N SER A 43 -5.65 -38.03 -8.09
CA SER A 43 -4.35 -38.57 -8.47
C SER A 43 -4.10 -38.59 -9.98
N LEU A 44 -5.15 -38.63 -10.81
CA LEU A 44 -5.04 -38.58 -12.27
C LEU A 44 -4.83 -37.14 -12.81
N GLN A 45 -5.30 -36.10 -12.08
CA GLN A 45 -4.94 -34.72 -12.44
C GLN A 45 -3.50 -34.35 -12.09
N ASN A 46 -2.85 -35.07 -11.16
CA ASN A 46 -1.42 -34.91 -10.88
C ASN A 46 -0.49 -35.75 -11.78
N GLN A 47 -1.00 -36.64 -12.62
CA GLN A 47 -0.19 -37.50 -13.47
C GLN A 47 0.10 -36.97 -14.88
N ASN A 48 -0.45 -35.77 -15.25
CA ASN A 48 -0.17 -35.14 -16.55
C ASN A 48 0.64 -33.84 -16.44
N GLN A 49 1.32 -33.57 -15.32
CA GLN A 49 2.38 -32.56 -15.35
C GLN A 49 3.61 -33.24 -15.96
N ALA A 50 4.07 -32.70 -17.09
CA ALA A 50 5.37 -33.08 -17.63
C ALA A 50 6.43 -33.05 -16.51
N PRO A 51 7.34 -34.03 -16.48
CA PRO A 51 8.42 -34.00 -15.48
C PRO A 51 9.10 -32.65 -15.51
N PRO A 52 9.49 -32.10 -14.35
CA PRO A 52 10.17 -30.81 -14.33
C PRO A 52 11.39 -30.85 -15.27
N PRO A 53 11.63 -29.77 -16.04
CA PRO A 53 12.76 -29.74 -16.95
C PRO A 53 14.06 -30.00 -16.19
N PRO A 54 15.05 -30.63 -16.81
CA PRO A 54 16.30 -30.97 -16.11
C PRO A 54 17.01 -29.71 -15.61
N PRO A 55 17.69 -29.75 -14.48
CA PRO A 55 18.51 -28.65 -13.99
C PRO A 55 19.58 -28.27 -15.02
N THR A 56 19.70 -26.97 -15.33
CA THR A 56 20.67 -26.46 -16.31
C THR A 56 21.64 -25.42 -15.73
N LEU A 57 21.43 -25.03 -14.45
CA LEU A 57 22.28 -24.06 -13.76
C LEU A 57 23.69 -24.58 -13.50
N GLY A 58 23.90 -25.93 -13.49
CA GLY A 58 25.19 -26.57 -13.28
C GLY A 58 25.62 -26.61 -11.83
N LEU A 59 24.67 -26.81 -10.91
CA LEU A 59 24.95 -26.89 -9.45
C LEU A 59 25.90 -28.03 -9.07
N GLU A 60 25.94 -29.12 -9.84
CA GLU A 60 26.81 -30.26 -9.67
C GLU A 60 28.30 -29.91 -9.82
N GLN A 61 28.62 -28.79 -10.48
CA GLN A 61 30.02 -28.32 -10.62
C GLN A 61 30.49 -27.51 -9.38
N GLY A 62 29.61 -27.28 -8.41
CA GLY A 62 29.89 -26.57 -7.16
C GLY A 62 29.77 -25.05 -7.27
N LEU A 63 30.28 -24.38 -6.26
CA LEU A 63 30.18 -22.94 -6.07
C LEU A 63 31.57 -22.28 -6.06
N LEU A 64 31.61 -21.01 -6.45
CA LEU A 64 32.70 -20.08 -6.20
C LEU A 64 32.30 -19.20 -5.02
N GLU A 65 33.16 -19.04 -4.02
CA GLU A 65 32.88 -18.25 -2.83
C GLU A 65 33.85 -17.08 -2.73
N PHE A 66 33.30 -15.90 -2.44
CA PHE A 66 34.04 -14.65 -2.31
C PHE A 66 33.64 -13.92 -1.05
N ASP A 67 34.64 -13.42 -0.33
CA ASP A 67 34.49 -12.60 0.85
C ASP A 67 34.73 -11.14 0.47
N THR A 68 33.69 -10.33 0.42
CA THR A 68 33.78 -8.90 0.15
C THR A 68 33.67 -8.10 1.46
N PRO A 69 33.89 -6.79 1.47
CA PRO A 69 33.71 -6.00 2.69
C PRO A 69 32.32 -6.18 3.34
N ASP A 70 31.25 -6.12 2.55
CA ASP A 70 29.86 -6.11 3.03
C ASP A 70 29.17 -7.48 2.93
N PHE A 71 29.60 -8.35 1.99
CA PHE A 71 28.88 -9.56 1.64
C PHE A 71 29.77 -10.81 1.60
N LYS A 72 29.18 -11.96 1.93
CA LYS A 72 29.62 -13.27 1.44
C LYS A 72 28.84 -13.55 0.15
N LEU A 73 29.55 -13.53 -0.98
CA LEU A 73 28.99 -13.77 -2.31
C LEU A 73 29.31 -15.21 -2.71
N LYS A 74 28.26 -15.98 -3.09
CA LYS A 74 28.45 -17.30 -3.70
C LYS A 74 27.89 -17.27 -5.12
N LEU A 75 28.68 -17.74 -6.07
CA LEU A 75 28.28 -17.91 -7.47
C LEU A 75 28.24 -19.40 -7.82
N VAL A 76 27.26 -19.80 -8.63
CA VAL A 76 27.27 -21.14 -9.23
C VAL A 76 28.45 -21.23 -10.21
N LYS A 77 29.33 -22.21 -10.06
CA LYS A 77 30.60 -22.27 -10.83
C LYS A 77 30.36 -22.34 -12.35
N ALA A 78 29.37 -23.11 -12.78
CA ALA A 78 29.07 -23.31 -14.20
C ALA A 78 28.47 -22.07 -14.87
N SER A 79 27.57 -21.37 -14.22
CA SER A 79 26.85 -20.20 -14.76
C SER A 79 27.40 -18.85 -14.31
N GLN A 80 28.19 -18.82 -13.23
CA GLN A 80 28.64 -17.63 -12.50
C GLN A 80 27.50 -16.65 -12.12
N THR A 81 26.25 -17.13 -12.07
CA THR A 81 25.12 -16.39 -11.48
C THR A 81 25.13 -16.54 -9.96
N VAL A 82 24.43 -15.62 -9.26
CA VAL A 82 24.42 -15.64 -7.80
C VAL A 82 23.66 -16.85 -7.27
N ALA A 83 24.30 -17.60 -6.37
CA ALA A 83 23.73 -18.64 -5.54
C ALA A 83 23.32 -18.11 -4.16
N ALA A 84 24.09 -17.15 -3.60
CA ALA A 84 23.82 -16.51 -2.31
C ALA A 84 24.46 -15.11 -2.26
N LEU A 85 23.73 -14.15 -1.61
CA LEU A 85 24.22 -12.81 -1.32
C LEU A 85 23.90 -12.48 0.15
N GLN A 86 24.84 -12.83 1.03
CA GLN A 86 24.63 -12.76 2.48
C GLN A 86 25.33 -11.55 3.07
N PRO A 87 24.61 -10.63 3.76
CA PRO A 87 25.23 -9.50 4.43
C PRO A 87 26.04 -9.98 5.66
N LYS A 88 27.26 -9.48 5.81
CA LYS A 88 28.12 -9.86 6.95
C LYS A 88 27.55 -9.39 8.30
N THR A 89 26.82 -8.30 8.29
CA THR A 89 26.17 -7.72 9.49
C THR A 89 24.95 -8.48 9.97
N ALA A 90 24.40 -9.40 9.14
CA ALA A 90 23.27 -10.25 9.50
C ALA A 90 23.51 -11.71 9.06
N PRO A 91 24.44 -12.42 9.72
CA PRO A 91 24.73 -13.81 9.39
C PRO A 91 23.48 -14.68 9.56
N GLY A 92 23.19 -15.51 8.58
CA GLY A 92 21.97 -16.36 8.54
C GLY A 92 20.83 -15.75 7.71
N PHE A 93 20.95 -14.53 7.22
CA PHE A 93 20.03 -13.94 6.24
C PHE A 93 20.66 -13.92 4.84
N ASP A 94 19.84 -14.12 3.82
CA ASP A 94 20.26 -14.05 2.41
C ASP A 94 19.27 -13.20 1.63
N PHE A 95 19.77 -12.20 0.92
CA PHE A 95 18.92 -11.37 0.08
C PHE A 95 18.36 -12.12 -1.13
N THR A 96 19.03 -13.20 -1.57
CA THR A 96 18.61 -14.01 -2.72
C THR A 96 17.89 -15.28 -2.25
N PRO A 97 17.07 -15.92 -3.09
CA PRO A 97 16.35 -17.14 -2.74
C PRO A 97 17.28 -18.37 -2.77
N SER A 98 18.37 -18.35 -2.00
CA SER A 98 19.37 -19.41 -1.96
C SER A 98 18.80 -20.76 -1.50
N ASP A 99 17.82 -20.76 -0.59
CA ASP A 99 17.09 -21.94 -0.15
C ASP A 99 16.12 -22.51 -1.20
N ARG A 100 15.93 -21.84 -2.31
CA ARG A 100 15.11 -22.25 -3.47
C ARG A 100 15.95 -22.49 -4.73
N LEU A 101 17.27 -22.45 -4.62
CA LEU A 101 18.18 -22.48 -5.76
C LEU A 101 17.98 -23.73 -6.63
N GLU A 102 17.86 -24.91 -6.03
CA GLU A 102 17.61 -26.18 -6.74
C GLU A 102 16.30 -26.15 -7.52
N ARG A 103 15.23 -25.61 -6.92
CA ARG A 103 13.91 -25.50 -7.57
C ARG A 103 13.92 -24.52 -8.74
N ARG A 104 14.88 -23.63 -8.78
CA ARG A 104 15.04 -22.58 -9.80
C ARG A 104 16.23 -22.85 -10.73
N ALA A 105 16.77 -24.08 -10.73
CA ALA A 105 17.95 -24.44 -11.50
C ALA A 105 17.71 -24.72 -13.01
N SER A 106 16.45 -24.83 -13.44
CA SER A 106 16.08 -25.12 -14.83
C SER A 106 16.07 -23.88 -15.71
N ASN A 107 16.12 -24.08 -17.04
CA ASN A 107 15.98 -23.00 -18.02
C ASN A 107 14.69 -22.19 -17.80
N GLY A 108 14.77 -20.88 -18.05
CA GLY A 108 13.67 -19.94 -17.90
C GLY A 108 13.55 -19.33 -16.51
N PHE A 109 14.25 -19.84 -15.48
CA PHE A 109 14.39 -19.15 -14.19
C PHE A 109 15.59 -18.22 -14.21
N TYR A 110 15.37 -16.99 -13.76
CA TYR A 110 16.42 -15.97 -13.72
C TYR A 110 17.13 -15.93 -12.37
N HIS A 111 18.38 -15.46 -12.40
CA HIS A 111 19.22 -15.24 -11.22
C HIS A 111 19.93 -13.88 -11.34
N LEU A 112 20.39 -13.31 -10.24
CA LEU A 112 21.28 -12.14 -10.30
C LEU A 112 22.53 -12.53 -11.12
N GLY A 113 22.86 -11.70 -12.12
CA GLY A 113 23.92 -11.97 -13.08
C GLY A 113 23.41 -12.44 -14.45
N ASP A 114 22.11 -12.70 -14.62
CA ASP A 114 21.51 -12.82 -15.95
C ASP A 114 21.30 -11.46 -16.60
N ILE A 115 21.09 -11.46 -17.92
CA ILE A 115 20.80 -10.27 -18.72
C ILE A 115 19.82 -10.61 -19.84
N THR A 116 18.92 -9.68 -20.14
CA THR A 116 17.99 -9.76 -21.28
C THR A 116 18.18 -8.58 -22.21
N LEU A 117 18.12 -8.79 -23.51
CA LEU A 117 18.20 -7.75 -24.51
C LEU A 117 17.20 -7.97 -25.66
N ARG A 118 16.81 -6.84 -26.29
CA ARG A 118 16.22 -6.84 -27.64
C ARG A 118 17.15 -6.02 -28.55
N VAL A 119 17.69 -6.67 -29.54
CA VAL A 119 18.68 -6.08 -30.47
C VAL A 119 18.22 -6.21 -31.91
N ARG A 120 18.72 -5.33 -32.81
CA ARG A 120 18.55 -5.45 -34.25
C ARG A 120 19.73 -4.82 -35.00
N THR A 121 20.01 -5.33 -36.19
CA THR A 121 21.03 -4.81 -37.09
C THR A 121 20.44 -4.01 -38.25
N ASP A 122 19.14 -4.14 -38.48
CA ASP A 122 18.33 -3.35 -39.41
C ASP A 122 17.32 -2.53 -38.63
N LYS A 123 17.35 -1.18 -38.77
CA LYS A 123 16.48 -0.24 -38.03
C LYS A 123 14.98 -0.45 -38.30
N THR A 124 14.62 -1.12 -39.39
CA THR A 124 13.24 -1.45 -39.75
C THR A 124 12.89 -2.92 -39.49
N GLY A 125 13.90 -3.74 -39.17
CA GLY A 125 13.73 -5.16 -38.92
C GLY A 125 13.14 -5.49 -37.54
N PRO A 126 12.74 -6.76 -37.36
CA PRO A 126 12.22 -7.23 -36.07
C PRO A 126 13.32 -7.25 -35.01
N TRP A 127 12.92 -7.08 -33.74
CA TRP A 127 13.82 -7.26 -32.61
C TRP A 127 14.17 -8.73 -32.38
N GLN A 128 15.45 -9.05 -32.28
CA GLN A 128 15.95 -10.33 -31.80
C GLN A 128 16.05 -10.31 -30.28
N GLU A 129 15.44 -11.28 -29.63
CA GLU A 129 15.57 -11.47 -28.19
C GLU A 129 16.81 -12.26 -27.84
N LEU A 130 17.64 -11.75 -26.95
CA LEU A 130 18.78 -12.40 -26.32
C LEU A 130 18.51 -12.51 -24.81
N ASP A 131 18.63 -13.72 -24.25
CA ASP A 131 18.27 -14.01 -22.89
C ASP A 131 19.12 -15.16 -22.33
N THR A 132 19.95 -14.85 -21.35
CA THR A 132 20.92 -15.81 -20.78
C THR A 132 20.27 -16.90 -19.94
N ALA A 133 18.99 -16.75 -19.55
CA ALA A 133 18.27 -17.76 -18.78
C ALA A 133 17.49 -18.77 -19.63
N LYS A 134 17.22 -18.48 -20.91
CA LYS A 134 16.39 -19.34 -21.77
C LYS A 134 17.05 -20.64 -22.18
N ALA A 135 18.38 -20.60 -22.49
CA ALA A 135 19.13 -21.75 -22.99
C ALA A 135 20.50 -21.80 -22.32
N ARG A 136 20.51 -22.04 -21.02
CA ARG A 136 21.75 -22.05 -20.26
C ARG A 136 22.70 -23.13 -20.72
N GLN A 137 23.96 -22.72 -20.85
CA GLN A 137 25.12 -23.56 -20.99
C GLN A 137 26.17 -23.07 -19.98
N PRO A 138 27.14 -23.92 -19.61
CA PRO A 138 28.29 -23.45 -18.84
C PRO A 138 28.96 -22.27 -19.55
N VAL A 139 29.21 -21.20 -18.82
CA VAL A 139 29.88 -20.01 -19.35
C VAL A 139 31.39 -20.25 -19.50
N ILE A 140 32.04 -19.48 -20.38
CA ILE A 140 33.49 -19.54 -20.51
C ILE A 140 34.12 -18.62 -19.47
N SER A 141 34.73 -19.20 -18.45
CA SER A 141 35.44 -18.42 -17.44
C SER A 141 36.66 -17.71 -18.06
N LEU A 142 36.78 -16.42 -17.75
CA LEU A 142 37.89 -15.58 -18.20
C LEU A 142 38.89 -15.36 -17.05
N PRO A 143 40.18 -15.14 -17.39
CA PRO A 143 41.18 -14.79 -16.37
C PRO A 143 40.78 -13.54 -15.58
N THR A 144 41.02 -13.58 -14.28
CA THR A 144 40.73 -12.46 -13.39
C THR A 144 42.02 -11.95 -12.71
N SER A 145 42.06 -10.66 -12.43
CA SER A 145 43.16 -10.03 -11.67
C SER A 145 42.66 -8.83 -10.89
N GLY A 146 43.40 -8.51 -9.86
CA GLY A 146 43.15 -7.33 -9.02
C GLY A 146 41.77 -7.35 -8.38
N ARG A 147 40.89 -6.42 -8.75
CA ARG A 147 39.55 -6.20 -8.19
C ARG A 147 38.45 -7.09 -8.79
N VAL A 148 38.75 -7.86 -9.83
CA VAL A 148 37.77 -8.74 -10.49
C VAL A 148 37.71 -10.08 -9.77
N LEU A 149 36.54 -10.40 -9.17
CA LEU A 149 36.31 -11.64 -8.44
C LEU A 149 36.06 -12.82 -9.39
N ALA A 150 35.21 -12.62 -10.38
CA ALA A 150 34.86 -13.59 -11.40
C ALA A 150 34.53 -12.86 -12.70
N SER A 151 34.89 -13.46 -13.85
CA SER A 151 34.56 -12.94 -15.18
C SER A 151 34.21 -14.09 -16.11
N ALA A 152 33.27 -13.90 -17.02
CA ALA A 152 32.82 -14.93 -17.96
C ALA A 152 32.31 -14.33 -19.26
N ASP A 153 32.63 -15.02 -20.36
CA ASP A 153 31.96 -14.83 -21.66
C ASP A 153 30.64 -15.62 -21.67
N LEU A 154 29.53 -14.93 -21.88
CA LEU A 154 28.16 -15.48 -21.88
C LEU A 154 27.73 -15.99 -23.27
N THR A 155 28.62 -15.97 -24.28
CA THR A 155 28.29 -16.40 -25.66
C THR A 155 27.64 -17.78 -25.73
N PRO A 156 28.06 -18.80 -24.94
CA PRO A 156 27.45 -20.12 -24.98
C PRO A 156 25.95 -20.13 -24.60
N THR A 157 25.48 -19.14 -23.84
CA THR A 157 24.07 -19.02 -23.39
C THR A 157 23.20 -18.24 -24.39
N LEU A 158 23.79 -17.71 -25.46
CA LEU A 158 23.10 -16.90 -26.47
C LEU A 158 22.87 -17.72 -27.76
N PRO A 159 21.88 -17.33 -28.59
CA PRO A 159 21.74 -17.92 -29.93
C PRO A 159 23.00 -17.79 -30.74
N ALA A 160 23.32 -18.81 -31.56
CA ALA A 160 24.54 -18.87 -32.38
C ALA A 160 24.69 -17.66 -33.34
N ASN A 161 23.58 -17.09 -33.78
CA ASN A 161 23.53 -15.92 -34.66
C ASN A 161 23.47 -14.58 -33.88
N SER A 162 23.77 -14.57 -32.55
CA SER A 162 23.80 -13.34 -31.77
C SER A 162 24.74 -12.30 -32.39
N PRO A 163 24.29 -11.06 -32.66
CA PRO A 163 25.13 -10.00 -33.24
C PRO A 163 26.10 -9.38 -32.22
N VAL A 164 25.96 -9.76 -30.93
CA VAL A 164 26.80 -9.25 -29.86
C VAL A 164 27.47 -10.37 -29.07
N GLN A 165 28.63 -10.06 -28.49
CA GLN A 165 29.29 -10.82 -27.44
C GLN A 165 29.03 -10.12 -26.11
N ILE A 166 28.77 -10.88 -25.05
CA ILE A 166 28.50 -10.33 -23.71
C ILE A 166 29.49 -10.92 -22.72
N THR A 167 30.26 -10.05 -22.07
CA THR A 167 31.15 -10.42 -20.97
C THR A 167 30.53 -9.90 -19.66
N ARG A 168 30.39 -10.76 -18.66
CA ARG A 168 29.96 -10.41 -17.31
C ARG A 168 31.13 -10.46 -16.34
N SER A 169 31.21 -9.47 -15.43
CA SER A 169 32.22 -9.43 -14.37
C SER A 169 31.63 -9.05 -13.02
N TRP A 170 32.04 -9.78 -11.98
CA TRP A 170 31.82 -9.41 -10.59
C TRP A 170 33.07 -8.72 -10.07
N VAL A 171 32.95 -7.51 -9.59
CA VAL A 171 34.07 -6.63 -9.27
C VAL A 171 33.88 -6.02 -7.87
N VAL A 172 34.97 -5.92 -7.10
CA VAL A 172 35.00 -5.08 -5.89
C VAL A 172 35.81 -3.83 -6.19
N ASP A 173 35.12 -2.67 -6.24
CA ASP A 173 35.72 -1.39 -6.53
C ASP A 173 35.50 -0.45 -5.33
N ASN A 174 36.61 0.09 -4.76
CA ASN A 174 36.58 0.90 -3.54
C ASN A 174 35.79 0.26 -2.39
N GLY A 175 35.90 -1.07 -2.25
CA GLY A 175 35.21 -1.83 -1.20
C GLY A 175 33.77 -2.23 -1.54
N GLN A 176 33.21 -1.77 -2.65
CA GLN A 176 31.82 -2.03 -3.04
C GLN A 176 31.72 -3.11 -4.12
N LEU A 177 30.76 -4.03 -3.95
CA LEU A 177 30.47 -5.07 -4.95
C LEU A 177 29.72 -4.47 -6.15
N SER A 178 30.17 -4.78 -7.35
CA SER A 178 29.55 -4.37 -8.60
C SER A 178 29.34 -5.56 -9.56
N LEU A 179 28.25 -5.49 -10.32
CA LEU A 179 27.98 -6.38 -11.45
C LEU A 179 28.10 -5.57 -12.74
N GLN A 180 28.97 -6.03 -13.64
CA GLN A 180 29.27 -5.35 -14.90
C GLN A 180 28.97 -6.26 -16.08
N PHE A 181 28.44 -5.68 -17.16
CA PHE A 181 28.24 -6.32 -18.45
C PHE A 181 28.91 -5.46 -19.54
N GLU A 182 29.85 -6.04 -20.27
CA GLU A 182 30.37 -5.45 -21.49
C GLU A 182 29.68 -6.11 -22.69
N ILE A 183 29.02 -5.30 -23.53
CA ILE A 183 28.33 -5.73 -24.73
C ILE A 183 29.12 -5.23 -25.93
N LYS A 184 29.68 -6.14 -26.73
CA LYS A 184 30.50 -5.86 -27.89
C LYS A 184 29.78 -6.24 -29.17
N ASN A 185 29.71 -5.32 -30.14
CA ASN A 185 29.19 -5.58 -31.48
C ASN A 185 30.20 -6.42 -32.25
N LYS A 186 29.79 -7.63 -32.73
CA LYS A 186 30.60 -8.54 -33.55
C LYS A 186 30.40 -8.39 -35.06
N THR A 187 29.47 -7.56 -35.47
CA THR A 187 29.05 -7.42 -36.87
C THR A 187 29.80 -6.29 -37.56
N SER A 188 29.67 -6.24 -38.89
CA SER A 188 30.19 -5.15 -39.73
C SER A 188 29.24 -3.95 -39.85
N SER A 189 28.03 -4.03 -39.22
CA SER A 189 27.04 -2.95 -39.19
C SER A 189 26.78 -2.52 -37.74
N GLY A 190 26.09 -1.39 -37.53
CA GLY A 190 25.62 -0.97 -36.21
C GLY A 190 24.65 -2.00 -35.64
N VAL A 191 24.68 -2.18 -34.31
CA VAL A 191 23.70 -2.97 -33.57
C VAL A 191 22.92 -2.04 -32.64
N GLU A 192 21.63 -1.95 -32.86
CA GLU A 192 20.74 -1.19 -32.00
C GLU A 192 20.27 -2.06 -30.83
N ILE A 193 20.44 -1.57 -29.60
CA ILE A 193 19.89 -2.14 -28.35
C ILE A 193 18.62 -1.37 -28.03
N GLY A 194 17.46 -1.95 -28.31
CA GLY A 194 16.16 -1.35 -28.02
C GLY A 194 15.60 -1.70 -26.64
N ALA A 195 16.12 -2.77 -26.04
CA ALA A 195 15.85 -3.08 -24.63
C ALA A 195 17.06 -3.75 -23.99
N LEU A 196 17.32 -3.40 -22.73
CA LEU A 196 18.31 -4.04 -21.88
C LEU A 196 17.73 -4.14 -20.46
N GLY A 197 17.60 -5.37 -19.97
CA GLY A 197 17.08 -5.69 -18.64
C GLY A 197 18.11 -6.45 -17.79
N LEU A 198 18.23 -6.06 -16.54
CA LEU A 198 19.03 -6.72 -15.52
C LEU A 198 18.10 -7.40 -14.52
N PRO A 199 17.97 -8.74 -14.51
CA PRO A 199 17.14 -9.46 -13.55
C PRO A 199 17.54 -9.16 -12.10
N MET A 200 16.57 -8.69 -11.31
CA MET A 200 16.71 -8.37 -9.88
C MET A 200 16.00 -9.44 -9.06
N ILE A 201 16.70 -10.52 -8.77
CA ILE A 201 16.13 -11.71 -8.12
C ILE A 201 16.49 -11.68 -6.64
N PHE A 202 15.50 -11.34 -5.81
CA PHE A 202 15.62 -11.32 -4.36
C PHE A 202 14.59 -12.26 -3.72
N ASN A 203 14.71 -12.54 -2.42
CA ASN A 203 13.90 -13.56 -1.74
C ASN A 203 12.50 -13.06 -1.37
N ASN A 204 11.61 -12.85 -2.36
CA ASN A 204 10.19 -12.56 -2.16
C ASN A 204 9.29 -13.82 -2.25
N PHE A 205 9.88 -15.00 -2.13
CA PHE A 205 9.21 -16.30 -2.29
C PHE A 205 8.58 -16.76 -0.97
N ILE A 206 7.35 -16.33 -0.69
CA ILE A 206 6.62 -16.68 0.53
C ILE A 206 5.91 -18.05 0.40
N THR A 207 5.65 -18.51 -0.82
CA THR A 207 4.97 -19.78 -1.10
C THR A 207 5.61 -20.95 -0.35
N GLY A 208 4.81 -21.65 0.46
CA GLY A 208 5.25 -22.81 1.27
C GLY A 208 6.01 -22.46 2.55
N ARG A 209 6.01 -21.19 2.97
CA ARG A 209 6.55 -20.74 4.26
C ARG A 209 5.40 -20.45 5.23
N ASN A 210 5.63 -20.66 6.52
CA ASN A 210 4.75 -20.15 7.56
C ASN A 210 5.03 -18.64 7.82
N LEU A 211 4.21 -18.02 8.67
CA LEU A 211 4.30 -16.60 8.99
C LEU A 211 5.69 -16.19 9.52
N LYS A 212 6.23 -16.98 10.45
CA LYS A 212 7.55 -16.71 11.04
C LYS A 212 8.66 -16.82 10.00
N GLU A 213 8.71 -17.93 9.25
CA GLU A 213 9.70 -18.13 8.19
C GLU A 213 9.65 -17.01 7.13
N SER A 214 8.45 -16.56 6.76
CA SER A 214 8.28 -15.48 5.79
C SER A 214 8.90 -14.17 6.28
N HIS A 215 8.66 -13.79 7.54
CA HIS A 215 9.23 -12.56 8.12
C HIS A 215 10.73 -12.64 8.41
N GLU A 216 11.24 -13.84 8.69
CA GLU A 216 12.66 -14.03 8.97
C GLU A 216 13.53 -14.18 7.71
N LEU A 217 13.01 -14.80 6.65
CA LEU A 217 13.79 -15.16 5.45
C LEU A 217 13.49 -14.34 4.21
N CYS A 218 12.30 -13.71 4.13
CA CYS A 218 11.92 -12.99 2.92
C CYS A 218 12.20 -11.49 3.01
N SER A 219 12.39 -10.92 1.83
CA SER A 219 12.53 -9.49 1.62
C SER A 219 11.55 -9.01 0.55
N PHE A 220 11.20 -7.73 0.61
CA PHE A 220 10.57 -7.00 -0.47
C PHE A 220 11.54 -6.02 -1.09
N PHE A 221 11.23 -5.59 -2.30
CA PHE A 221 12.04 -4.63 -3.02
C PHE A 221 11.14 -3.60 -3.70
N ASP A 222 11.57 -2.34 -3.61
CA ASP A 222 10.83 -1.18 -4.07
C ASP A 222 11.69 -0.34 -5.01
N PRO A 223 11.21 -0.07 -6.25
CA PRO A 223 11.99 0.64 -7.24
C PRO A 223 11.79 2.16 -7.14
N TYR A 224 12.88 2.91 -7.04
CA TYR A 224 12.89 4.32 -7.42
C TYR A 224 13.29 4.44 -8.90
N ILE A 225 12.31 4.57 -9.78
CA ILE A 225 12.52 4.75 -11.22
C ILE A 225 12.85 6.23 -11.47
N GLY A 226 14.15 6.57 -11.35
CA GLY A 226 14.65 7.93 -11.27
C GLY A 226 15.87 8.20 -12.16
N GLU A 227 16.04 7.49 -13.26
CA GLU A 227 17.17 7.55 -14.18
C GLU A 227 18.51 7.26 -13.49
N ASP A 228 19.54 8.14 -13.59
CA ASP A 228 20.86 7.93 -12.99
C ASP A 228 20.83 8.03 -11.45
N ALA A 229 19.85 8.72 -10.90
CA ALA A 229 19.59 8.77 -9.45
C ALA A 229 18.72 7.62 -8.96
N GLY A 230 18.17 6.82 -9.85
CA GLY A 230 17.32 5.68 -9.53
C GLY A 230 18.03 4.63 -8.68
N TYR A 231 17.26 3.87 -7.90
CA TYR A 231 17.78 2.74 -7.13
C TYR A 231 16.68 1.72 -6.82
N LEU A 232 17.08 0.52 -6.47
CA LEU A 232 16.20 -0.49 -5.93
C LEU A 232 16.57 -0.72 -4.48
N GLN A 233 15.64 -0.51 -3.54
CA GLN A 233 15.83 -0.91 -2.15
C GLN A 233 15.25 -2.28 -1.91
N VAL A 234 15.98 -3.12 -1.17
CA VAL A 234 15.56 -4.46 -0.75
C VAL A 234 15.56 -4.51 0.77
N THR A 235 14.39 -4.72 1.34
CA THR A 235 14.15 -4.65 2.79
C THR A 235 13.59 -5.96 3.30
N ARG A 236 13.98 -6.37 4.50
CA ARG A 236 13.43 -7.58 5.12
C ARG A 236 11.97 -7.37 5.50
N LEU A 237 11.17 -8.42 5.34
CA LEU A 237 9.73 -8.38 5.62
C LEU A 237 9.42 -8.00 7.08
N ASN A 238 10.30 -8.30 8.01
CA ASN A 238 10.15 -7.93 9.43
C ASN A 238 10.61 -6.51 9.78
N GLY A 239 11.15 -5.76 8.83
CA GLY A 239 11.64 -4.38 9.04
C GLY A 239 12.98 -4.26 9.79
N HIS A 240 13.63 -5.38 10.11
CA HIS A 240 14.89 -5.39 10.88
C HIS A 240 16.13 -5.66 10.04
N GLY A 241 17.26 -5.16 10.52
CA GLY A 241 18.58 -5.44 9.97
C GLY A 241 18.87 -4.66 8.70
N PRO A 242 19.94 -5.05 7.99
CA PRO A 242 20.41 -4.27 6.87
C PRO A 242 19.43 -4.25 5.71
N ALA A 243 19.39 -3.12 5.00
CA ALA A 243 18.74 -2.98 3.71
C ALA A 243 19.80 -2.99 2.60
N LEU A 244 19.52 -3.71 1.52
CA LEU A 244 20.32 -3.68 0.31
C LEU A 244 19.82 -2.56 -0.62
N ILE A 245 20.75 -1.80 -1.19
CA ILE A 245 20.45 -0.76 -2.16
C ILE A 245 21.22 -1.06 -3.45
N VAL A 246 20.51 -1.31 -4.55
CA VAL A 246 21.12 -1.45 -5.87
C VAL A 246 21.07 -0.12 -6.57
N VAL A 247 22.22 0.41 -6.99
CA VAL A 247 22.33 1.72 -7.64
C VAL A 247 23.01 1.62 -9.01
N PRO A 248 22.74 2.54 -9.96
CA PRO A 248 23.52 2.63 -11.19
C PRO A 248 25.00 2.94 -10.89
N ASP A 249 25.91 2.38 -11.70
CA ASP A 249 27.34 2.71 -11.66
C ASP A 249 27.79 3.32 -13.01
N ARG A 250 27.69 2.53 -14.11
CA ARG A 250 28.05 2.99 -15.45
C ARG A 250 26.93 2.70 -16.44
N ASN A 251 26.41 3.73 -17.07
CA ASN A 251 25.41 3.65 -18.14
C ASN A 251 24.17 2.79 -17.82
N ALA A 252 23.83 2.61 -16.55
CA ALA A 252 22.75 1.74 -16.10
C ALA A 252 21.58 2.53 -15.49
N SER A 253 21.15 3.63 -16.14
CA SER A 253 19.98 4.41 -15.75
C SER A 253 18.75 3.53 -15.52
N PHE A 254 17.87 3.89 -14.58
CA PHE A 254 16.69 3.10 -14.24
C PHE A 254 15.43 3.69 -14.90
N GLU A 255 15.01 3.10 -16.01
CA GLU A 255 13.86 3.58 -16.81
C GLU A 255 12.54 2.92 -16.46
N ALA A 256 12.55 1.63 -16.15
CA ALA A 256 11.35 0.87 -15.85
C ALA A 256 11.66 -0.39 -15.02
N TYR A 257 10.62 -0.92 -14.37
CA TYR A 257 10.69 -2.15 -13.58
C TYR A 257 9.71 -3.16 -14.19
N GLN A 258 10.25 -4.12 -14.95
CA GLN A 258 9.49 -5.02 -15.80
C GLN A 258 9.38 -6.41 -15.19
N LEU A 259 8.17 -6.99 -15.17
CA LEU A 259 7.96 -8.39 -14.82
C LEU A 259 8.68 -9.32 -15.81
N LEU A 260 9.41 -10.31 -15.27
CA LEU A 260 10.03 -11.38 -16.03
C LEU A 260 9.04 -12.52 -16.31
N ASN A 261 9.14 -13.12 -17.48
CA ASN A 261 8.34 -14.30 -17.82
C ASN A 261 9.07 -15.56 -17.38
N GLU A 262 8.78 -16.00 -16.16
CA GLU A 262 9.30 -17.25 -15.59
C GLU A 262 8.31 -18.41 -15.66
N PRO A 263 8.77 -19.69 -15.57
CA PRO A 263 7.88 -20.85 -15.46
C PRO A 263 6.92 -20.76 -14.25
N MET A 264 7.37 -20.15 -13.16
CA MET A 264 6.51 -19.88 -11.99
C MET A 264 5.81 -18.54 -12.14
N ARG A 265 4.47 -18.59 -12.26
CA ARG A 265 3.64 -17.39 -12.40
C ARG A 265 3.41 -16.70 -11.04
N PRO A 266 3.19 -15.39 -11.04
CA PRO A 266 2.69 -14.68 -9.86
C PRO A 266 1.46 -15.35 -9.27
N ASN A 267 1.38 -15.38 -7.95
CA ASN A 267 0.25 -15.89 -7.19
C ASN A 267 0.12 -15.12 -5.86
N GLN A 268 -0.84 -15.46 -5.03
CA GLN A 268 -1.10 -14.75 -3.76
C GLN A 268 0.09 -14.72 -2.78
N THR A 269 1.11 -15.55 -2.97
CA THR A 269 2.29 -15.63 -2.10
C THR A 269 3.60 -15.42 -2.86
N PHE A 270 3.52 -14.91 -4.08
CA PHE A 270 4.66 -14.61 -4.92
C PHE A 270 4.27 -13.59 -6.01
N GLU A 271 4.72 -12.35 -5.92
CA GLU A 271 4.36 -11.29 -6.89
C GLU A 271 5.07 -11.42 -8.25
N GLY A 272 6.02 -12.31 -8.37
CA GLY A 272 6.83 -12.51 -9.56
C GLY A 272 8.27 -12.04 -9.41
N SER A 273 9.08 -12.33 -10.41
CA SER A 273 10.46 -11.86 -10.56
C SER A 273 10.49 -10.68 -11.52
N PHE A 274 11.36 -9.72 -11.26
CA PHE A 274 11.43 -8.48 -12.03
C PHE A 274 12.84 -8.18 -12.52
N GLN A 275 12.92 -7.32 -13.54
CA GLN A 275 14.18 -6.80 -14.05
C GLN A 275 14.21 -5.26 -14.05
N TRP A 276 15.40 -4.74 -13.79
CA TRP A 276 15.75 -3.34 -13.96
C TRP A 276 15.98 -3.06 -15.44
N MET A 277 15.16 -2.22 -16.07
CA MET A 277 15.33 -1.84 -17.45
C MET A 277 16.24 -0.62 -17.56
N VAL A 278 17.32 -0.76 -18.31
CA VAL A 278 18.26 0.32 -18.65
C VAL A 278 17.83 1.01 -19.95
N HIS A 279 17.39 0.22 -20.93
CA HIS A 279 16.77 0.66 -22.18
C HIS A 279 15.44 -0.05 -22.35
N SER A 280 14.42 0.66 -22.79
CA SER A 280 13.04 0.13 -22.86
C SER A 280 12.28 0.47 -24.16
N GLN A 281 12.90 1.14 -25.12
CA GLN A 281 12.26 1.59 -26.36
C GLN A 281 11.57 0.44 -27.13
N ALA A 282 12.19 -0.74 -27.20
CA ALA A 282 11.60 -1.88 -27.90
C ALA A 282 10.30 -2.39 -27.26
N TYR A 283 10.13 -2.21 -25.95
CA TYR A 283 8.87 -2.50 -25.26
C TYR A 283 7.85 -1.38 -25.48
N ALA A 284 8.27 -0.11 -25.44
CA ALA A 284 7.39 1.04 -25.68
C ALA A 284 6.78 1.01 -27.08
N ASP A 285 7.56 0.58 -28.09
CA ASP A 285 7.10 0.46 -29.49
C ASP A 285 6.11 -0.68 -29.69
N ALA A 286 6.05 -1.65 -28.79
CA ALA A 286 5.25 -2.87 -28.94
C ALA A 286 4.24 -3.04 -27.78
N GLU A 287 4.68 -3.61 -26.68
CA GLU A 287 3.80 -4.04 -25.58
C GLU A 287 3.24 -2.88 -24.74
N TRP A 288 3.90 -1.71 -24.72
CA TRP A 288 3.51 -0.58 -23.86
C TRP A 288 2.86 0.58 -24.63
N LYS A 289 2.44 0.39 -25.87
CA LYS A 289 1.89 1.45 -26.76
C LYS A 289 0.78 2.29 -26.13
N ASN A 290 -0.02 1.68 -25.22
CA ASN A 290 -1.17 2.33 -24.60
C ASN A 290 -0.88 2.81 -23.16
N ALA A 291 0.35 2.63 -22.68
CA ALA A 291 0.78 3.05 -21.36
C ALA A 291 1.56 4.38 -21.45
N GLN A 292 1.48 5.19 -20.40
CA GLN A 292 2.32 6.36 -20.24
C GLN A 292 3.52 5.99 -19.36
N PRO A 293 4.74 5.79 -19.90
CA PRO A 293 5.90 5.39 -19.13
C PRO A 293 6.27 6.39 -18.01
N TRP A 294 6.92 5.90 -16.96
CA TRP A 294 7.44 6.76 -15.89
C TRP A 294 8.58 7.66 -16.38
N ILE A 295 9.44 7.10 -17.23
CA ILE A 295 10.60 7.76 -17.83
C ILE A 295 10.48 7.64 -19.36
N THR A 296 11.04 8.58 -20.10
CA THR A 296 11.11 8.50 -21.55
C THR A 296 11.97 7.29 -21.95
N PRO A 297 11.41 6.31 -22.70
CA PRO A 297 12.15 5.13 -23.14
C PRO A 297 13.36 5.49 -23.98
N THR A 298 14.47 4.77 -23.79
CA THR A 298 15.69 4.98 -24.58
C THR A 298 16.14 3.73 -25.33
N HIS A 299 17.03 3.91 -26.29
CA HIS A 299 17.78 2.89 -27.01
C HIS A 299 19.23 3.34 -27.22
N LEU A 300 20.10 2.44 -27.62
CA LEU A 300 21.50 2.76 -27.94
C LEU A 300 21.98 1.99 -29.20
N GLU A 301 22.75 2.64 -30.05
CA GLU A 301 23.44 2.00 -31.18
C GLU A 301 24.92 1.76 -30.81
N ILE A 302 25.40 0.51 -30.96
CA ILE A 302 26.82 0.14 -30.83
C ILE A 302 27.41 -0.03 -32.23
N LEU A 303 28.41 0.80 -32.55
CA LEU A 303 29.09 0.77 -33.84
C LEU A 303 29.87 -0.55 -34.04
N PRO A 304 30.21 -0.92 -35.30
CA PRO A 304 30.99 -2.13 -35.60
C PRO A 304 32.26 -2.25 -34.75
N GLY A 305 32.45 -3.37 -34.09
CA GLY A 305 33.64 -3.66 -33.26
C GLY A 305 33.74 -2.89 -31.94
N ALA A 306 32.85 -1.89 -31.71
CA ALA A 306 32.79 -1.15 -30.45
C ALA A 306 32.10 -1.97 -29.32
N SER A 307 32.35 -1.55 -28.06
CA SER A 307 31.66 -2.11 -26.90
C SER A 307 31.09 -1.02 -26.00
N LYS A 308 30.11 -1.39 -25.18
CA LYS A 308 29.51 -0.58 -24.12
C LYS A 308 29.48 -1.36 -22.84
N VAL A 309 29.86 -0.70 -21.72
CA VAL A 309 29.83 -1.29 -20.39
C VAL A 309 28.64 -0.73 -19.63
N TYR A 310 27.86 -1.62 -19.03
CA TYR A 310 26.76 -1.34 -18.11
C TYR A 310 27.11 -1.91 -16.75
N SER A 311 26.90 -1.15 -15.68
CA SER A 311 27.28 -1.58 -14.33
C SER A 311 26.30 -1.08 -13.28
N ILE A 312 26.02 -1.94 -12.30
CA ILE A 312 25.27 -1.62 -11.07
C ILE A 312 26.13 -1.96 -9.85
N LYS A 313 25.90 -1.23 -8.75
CA LYS A 313 26.56 -1.45 -7.45
C LYS A 313 25.57 -1.89 -6.40
N PHE A 314 26.07 -2.67 -5.44
CA PHE A 314 25.34 -3.15 -4.29
C PHE A 314 25.87 -2.45 -3.03
N LEU A 315 25.03 -1.62 -2.41
CA LEU A 315 25.36 -0.92 -1.17
C LEU A 315 24.58 -1.56 -0.02
N LEU A 316 25.16 -1.57 1.16
CA LEU A 316 24.51 -2.06 2.36
C LEU A 316 24.25 -0.91 3.31
N SER A 317 22.98 -0.72 3.71
CA SER A 317 22.59 0.18 4.77
C SER A 317 22.35 -0.61 6.06
N ASP A 318 22.78 -0.10 7.20
CA ASP A 318 22.65 -0.79 8.49
C ASP A 318 21.17 -1.04 8.85
N GLU A 319 20.31 -0.12 8.47
CA GLU A 319 18.87 -0.20 8.67
C GLU A 319 18.09 0.59 7.59
N ILE A 320 16.80 0.37 7.49
CA ILE A 320 15.91 1.00 6.50
C ILE A 320 15.93 2.53 6.61
N ARG A 321 15.90 3.07 7.84
CA ARG A 321 15.91 4.52 8.09
C ARG A 321 17.20 5.22 7.65
N ASN A 322 18.27 4.48 7.43
CA ASN A 322 19.58 5.00 7.02
C ASN A 322 19.83 4.88 5.50
N ILE A 323 18.86 4.45 4.70
CA ILE A 323 19.02 4.32 3.23
C ILE A 323 19.47 5.64 2.60
N GLU A 324 18.80 6.76 2.89
CA GLU A 324 19.16 8.08 2.34
C GLU A 324 20.56 8.51 2.78
N LYS A 325 20.91 8.29 4.03
CA LYS A 325 22.27 8.52 4.56
C LYS A 325 23.32 7.70 3.81
N THR A 326 23.03 6.42 3.55
CA THR A 326 23.92 5.53 2.80
C THR A 326 24.11 6.02 1.36
N LEU A 327 23.02 6.47 0.70
CA LEU A 327 23.08 7.06 -0.63
C LEU A 327 23.97 8.33 -0.65
N ILE A 328 23.78 9.26 0.31
CA ILE A 328 24.59 10.48 0.45
C ILE A 328 26.07 10.15 0.66
N ALA A 329 26.38 9.20 1.57
CA ALA A 329 27.75 8.77 1.85
C ALA A 329 28.45 8.17 0.61
N ASN A 330 27.66 7.61 -0.31
CA ASN A 330 28.12 7.06 -1.58
C ASN A 330 27.96 8.04 -2.77
N GLN A 331 27.83 9.33 -2.48
CA GLN A 331 27.74 10.40 -3.48
C GLN A 331 26.61 10.16 -4.51
N ARG A 332 25.47 9.66 -4.05
CA ARG A 332 24.28 9.48 -4.88
C ARG A 332 23.30 10.63 -4.64
N PRO A 333 22.58 11.09 -5.68
CA PRO A 333 21.54 12.12 -5.51
C PRO A 333 20.44 11.63 -4.57
N VAL A 334 20.07 12.44 -3.59
CA VAL A 334 18.94 12.22 -2.69
C VAL A 334 17.96 13.37 -2.80
N ALA A 335 16.67 13.07 -2.85
CA ALA A 335 15.60 14.04 -2.91
C ALA A 335 14.62 13.81 -1.75
N VAL A 336 14.25 14.88 -1.05
CA VAL A 336 13.23 14.88 0.01
C VAL A 336 12.14 15.88 -0.35
N GLY A 337 10.93 15.40 -0.55
CA GLY A 337 9.72 16.20 -0.76
C GLY A 337 8.97 16.41 0.56
N ILE A 338 8.56 17.64 0.82
CA ILE A 338 7.67 17.99 1.94
C ILE A 338 6.45 18.73 1.38
N PRO A 339 5.24 18.21 1.56
CA PRO A 339 4.86 17.09 2.43
C PRO A 339 5.06 15.70 1.81
N GLY A 340 5.53 15.60 0.60
CA GLY A 340 5.73 14.35 -0.15
C GLY A 340 5.65 14.60 -1.64
N TYR A 341 5.16 13.61 -2.39
CA TYR A 341 5.14 13.65 -3.86
C TYR A 341 3.73 13.70 -4.45
N VAL A 342 2.72 13.88 -3.60
CA VAL A 342 1.35 14.23 -3.99
C VAL A 342 1.16 15.72 -3.70
N LEU A 343 0.77 16.49 -4.73
CA LEU A 343 0.73 17.96 -4.69
C LEU A 343 -0.71 18.48 -4.84
N PRO A 344 -1.42 18.81 -3.75
CA PRO A 344 -2.63 19.64 -3.84
C PRO A 344 -2.31 21.01 -4.45
N MET A 345 -3.18 21.51 -5.36
CA MET A 345 -2.92 22.73 -6.14
C MET A 345 -2.85 24.02 -5.30
N ASP A 346 -3.38 24.00 -4.08
CA ASP A 346 -3.39 25.13 -3.14
C ASP A 346 -2.22 25.10 -2.16
N LEU A 347 -1.37 24.07 -2.21
CA LEU A 347 -0.26 23.87 -1.29
C LEU A 347 1.08 24.24 -1.92
N ASP A 348 1.91 24.96 -1.16
CA ASP A 348 3.30 25.28 -1.52
C ASP A 348 4.24 24.19 -0.94
N ALA A 349 4.55 23.18 -1.76
CA ALA A 349 5.43 22.10 -1.37
C ALA A 349 6.90 22.50 -1.47
N GLN A 350 7.76 21.81 -0.70
CA GLN A 350 9.20 22.01 -0.73
C GLN A 350 9.89 20.76 -1.29
N LEU A 351 10.94 20.97 -2.09
CA LEU A 351 11.84 19.93 -2.56
C LEU A 351 13.27 20.27 -2.15
N PHE A 352 13.89 19.34 -1.46
CA PHE A 352 15.29 19.44 -1.04
C PHE A 352 16.12 18.38 -1.74
N LEU A 353 17.26 18.79 -2.31
CA LEU A 353 18.16 17.93 -3.06
C LEU A 353 19.55 17.92 -2.42
N ASN A 354 20.04 16.73 -2.10
CA ASN A 354 21.42 16.53 -1.63
C ASN A 354 22.22 15.81 -2.72
N TYR A 355 23.07 16.56 -3.37
CA TYR A 355 24.06 16.06 -4.30
C TYR A 355 25.14 17.13 -4.51
N SER A 356 26.41 16.75 -4.53
CA SER A 356 27.54 17.70 -4.63
C SER A 356 27.47 18.57 -5.88
N PRO A 357 27.28 18.05 -7.12
CA PRO A 357 27.01 18.86 -8.29
C PRO A 357 25.71 19.66 -8.15
N GLN A 358 25.76 20.93 -8.62
CA GLN A 358 24.58 21.78 -8.65
C GLN A 358 23.64 21.36 -9.77
N VAL A 359 22.34 21.56 -9.58
CA VAL A 359 21.33 21.40 -10.65
C VAL A 359 21.57 22.47 -11.72
N SER A 360 21.71 22.06 -12.97
CA SER A 360 21.87 22.91 -14.15
C SER A 360 20.52 23.21 -14.84
N SER A 361 19.58 22.25 -14.82
CA SER A 361 18.24 22.44 -15.36
C SER A 361 17.18 21.68 -14.57
N VAL A 362 15.97 22.23 -14.54
CA VAL A 362 14.75 21.60 -13.99
C VAL A 362 13.66 21.76 -15.06
N VAL A 363 13.07 20.65 -15.49
CA VAL A 363 12.00 20.63 -16.49
C VAL A 363 10.78 19.92 -15.88
N ALA A 364 9.62 20.56 -15.92
CA ALA A 364 8.36 19.94 -15.54
C ALA A 364 7.67 19.33 -16.77
N GLU A 365 7.21 18.10 -16.64
CA GLU A 365 6.49 17.38 -17.69
C GLU A 365 5.17 16.80 -17.14
N PRO A 366 4.02 17.10 -17.76
CA PRO A 366 3.82 18.00 -18.90
C PRO A 366 4.27 19.45 -18.61
N ALA A 367 4.62 20.19 -19.66
CA ALA A 367 5.07 21.58 -19.51
C ALA A 367 4.02 22.42 -18.74
N GLY A 368 4.48 23.13 -17.71
CA GLY A 368 3.62 23.97 -16.87
C GLY A 368 2.78 23.21 -15.83
N SER A 369 2.88 21.88 -15.72
CA SER A 369 2.14 21.09 -14.72
C SER A 369 2.54 21.41 -13.28
N ILE A 370 3.80 21.77 -13.06
CA ILE A 370 4.37 22.18 -11.76
C ILE A 370 5.15 23.48 -11.97
N ILE A 371 4.85 24.49 -11.16
CA ILE A 371 5.68 25.70 -11.05
C ILE A 371 6.81 25.38 -10.07
N VAL A 372 8.03 25.67 -10.49
CA VAL A 372 9.24 25.46 -9.71
C VAL A 372 9.94 26.78 -9.45
N LYS A 373 10.19 27.11 -8.19
CA LYS A 373 10.93 28.30 -7.77
C LYS A 373 12.15 27.88 -6.97
N LYS A 374 13.33 28.26 -7.41
CA LYS A 374 14.57 28.01 -6.65
C LYS A 374 14.63 28.89 -5.41
N GLU A 375 14.95 28.30 -4.28
CA GLU A 375 15.14 28.97 -2.99
C GLU A 375 16.63 29.01 -2.59
N LYS A 376 16.92 29.67 -1.47
CA LYS A 376 18.27 29.62 -0.89
C LYS A 376 18.55 28.21 -0.38
N PRO A 377 19.79 27.71 -0.54
CA PRO A 377 20.17 26.42 0.04
C PRO A 377 19.97 26.42 1.55
N THR A 378 19.75 25.23 2.11
CA THR A 378 19.70 25.03 3.56
C THR A 378 21.05 25.31 4.20
N ARG A 379 21.10 25.35 5.54
CA ARG A 379 22.33 25.59 6.30
C ARG A 379 23.45 24.59 5.95
N ASN A 380 23.10 23.33 5.72
CA ASN A 380 24.05 22.27 5.38
C ASN A 380 24.20 22.04 3.87
N GLY A 381 23.70 22.98 3.05
CA GLY A 381 23.98 23.03 1.61
C GLY A 381 23.02 22.24 0.71
N TRP A 382 21.90 21.72 1.23
CA TRP A 382 20.87 21.13 0.36
C TRP A 382 20.30 22.21 -0.56
N GLN A 383 20.20 21.89 -1.84
CA GLN A 383 19.52 22.76 -2.81
C GLN A 383 18.02 22.71 -2.54
N ALA A 384 17.37 23.87 -2.45
CA ALA A 384 15.96 23.97 -2.06
C ALA A 384 15.11 24.58 -3.17
N TYR A 385 13.89 24.09 -3.31
CA TYR A 385 12.90 24.55 -4.28
C TYR A 385 11.51 24.58 -3.65
N THR A 386 10.73 25.63 -3.97
CA THR A 386 9.29 25.65 -3.73
C THR A 386 8.58 25.18 -4.98
N LEU A 387 7.61 24.29 -4.80
CA LEU A 387 6.82 23.68 -5.87
C LEU A 387 5.34 23.99 -5.70
N ARG A 388 4.63 24.23 -6.80
CA ARG A 388 3.18 24.36 -6.80
C ARG A 388 2.57 23.63 -7.98
N GLY A 389 1.69 22.66 -7.71
CA GLY A 389 0.92 21.94 -8.73
C GLY A 389 -0.05 22.86 -9.46
N LYS A 390 -0.19 22.69 -10.78
CA LYS A 390 -1.09 23.50 -11.62
C LYS A 390 -2.06 22.66 -12.45
N THR A 391 -1.61 21.52 -12.94
CA THR A 391 -2.44 20.66 -13.78
C THR A 391 -2.62 19.32 -13.11
N TRP A 392 -3.86 18.91 -12.92
CA TRP A 392 -4.20 17.63 -12.31
C TRP A 392 -3.58 16.44 -13.04
N GLY A 393 -3.17 15.43 -12.28
CA GLY A 393 -2.69 14.15 -12.77
C GLY A 393 -1.20 13.94 -12.58
N ARG A 394 -0.68 12.94 -13.29
CA ARG A 394 0.73 12.55 -13.23
C ARG A 394 1.61 13.66 -13.80
N ALA A 395 2.63 14.03 -13.07
CA ALA A 395 3.64 14.99 -13.49
C ALA A 395 5.01 14.53 -13.02
N ARG A 396 6.08 14.99 -13.67
CA ARG A 396 7.45 14.69 -13.25
C ARG A 396 8.34 15.91 -13.35
N LEU A 397 9.34 15.98 -12.49
CA LEU A 397 10.45 16.93 -12.63
C LEU A 397 11.69 16.17 -13.10
N SER A 398 12.15 16.51 -14.29
CA SER A 398 13.42 16.02 -14.84
C SER A 398 14.53 16.99 -14.49
N LEU A 399 15.48 16.55 -13.69
CA LEU A 399 16.62 17.34 -13.19
C LEU A 399 17.87 16.89 -13.95
N THR A 400 18.70 17.86 -14.38
CA THR A 400 20.06 17.59 -14.86
C THR A 400 21.04 18.33 -13.97
N TYR A 401 22.04 17.60 -13.49
CA TYR A 401 23.14 18.18 -12.71
C TYR A 401 24.29 18.62 -13.62
N LYS A 402 25.20 19.46 -13.11
CA LYS A 402 26.34 20.01 -13.87
C LYS A 402 27.33 18.96 -14.38
N ASP A 403 27.36 17.78 -13.75
CA ASP A 403 28.17 16.62 -14.16
C ASP A 403 27.47 15.73 -15.20
N GLY A 404 26.25 16.10 -15.61
CA GLY A 404 25.42 15.34 -16.56
C GLY A 404 24.52 14.30 -15.93
N THR A 405 24.61 14.04 -14.61
CA THR A 405 23.72 13.12 -13.89
C THR A 405 22.27 13.58 -14.03
N ARG A 406 21.36 12.65 -14.33
CA ARG A 406 19.92 12.89 -14.45
C ARG A 406 19.17 12.30 -13.28
N GLN A 407 18.15 13.02 -12.82
CA GLN A 407 17.24 12.55 -11.78
C GLN A 407 15.80 12.91 -12.14
N THR A 408 14.91 11.95 -12.12
CA THR A 408 13.47 12.18 -12.31
C THR A 408 12.73 11.95 -11.02
N ILE A 409 11.93 12.94 -10.61
CA ILE A 409 11.04 12.87 -9.44
C ILE A 409 9.60 12.86 -9.95
N ASN A 410 8.86 11.80 -9.62
CA ASN A 410 7.49 11.62 -10.08
C ASN A 410 6.51 12.18 -9.06
N TYR A 411 5.67 13.12 -9.47
CA TYR A 411 4.61 13.76 -8.71
C TYR A 411 3.23 13.36 -9.22
N TYR A 412 2.24 13.48 -8.34
CA TYR A 412 0.82 13.47 -8.71
C TYR A 412 0.17 14.77 -8.21
N VAL A 413 -0.34 15.56 -9.12
CA VAL A 413 -1.02 16.83 -8.79
C VAL A 413 -2.50 16.55 -8.58
N THR A 414 -3.04 16.94 -7.43
CA THR A 414 -4.48 16.79 -7.10
C THR A 414 -5.16 18.16 -7.05
N LYS A 415 -6.49 18.18 -7.14
CA LYS A 415 -7.27 19.33 -6.68
C LYS A 415 -6.94 19.63 -5.20
N PRO A 416 -7.26 20.83 -4.66
CA PRO A 416 -7.24 21.04 -3.22
C PRO A 416 -7.91 19.86 -2.49
N GLU A 417 -7.33 19.40 -1.39
CA GLU A 417 -7.80 18.20 -0.70
C GLU A 417 -9.29 18.27 -0.33
N THR A 418 -9.70 19.43 0.18
CA THR A 418 -11.13 19.69 0.53
C THR A 418 -12.05 19.56 -0.69
N GLN A 419 -11.60 20.01 -1.88
CA GLN A 419 -12.37 19.91 -3.11
C GLN A 419 -12.41 18.48 -3.63
N ALA A 420 -11.29 17.75 -3.63
CA ALA A 420 -11.25 16.36 -4.07
C ALA A 420 -12.21 15.48 -3.26
N VAL A 421 -12.29 15.69 -1.93
CA VAL A 421 -13.21 14.96 -1.07
C VAL A 421 -14.68 15.40 -1.25
N ALA A 422 -14.91 16.68 -1.55
CA ALA A 422 -16.26 17.16 -1.90
C ALA A 422 -16.75 16.55 -3.22
N ASP A 423 -15.87 16.48 -4.23
CA ASP A 423 -16.18 15.85 -5.52
C ASP A 423 -16.43 14.35 -5.39
N LEU A 424 -15.64 13.66 -4.54
CA LEU A 424 -15.90 12.26 -4.18
C LEU A 424 -17.32 12.08 -3.62
N GLY A 425 -17.70 12.88 -2.61
CA GLY A 425 -19.04 12.80 -2.04
C GLY A 425 -20.13 13.04 -3.09
N ASN A 426 -19.97 14.05 -3.95
CA ASN A 426 -20.90 14.29 -5.02
C ASN A 426 -21.01 13.11 -5.99
N PHE A 427 -19.90 12.49 -6.39
CA PHE A 427 -19.89 11.32 -7.29
C PHE A 427 -20.59 10.12 -6.65
N LEU A 428 -20.27 9.81 -5.39
CA LEU A 428 -20.86 8.70 -4.65
C LEU A 428 -22.40 8.83 -4.53
N PHE A 429 -22.91 10.03 -4.25
CA PHE A 429 -24.34 10.26 -4.05
C PHE A 429 -25.11 10.68 -5.31
N THR A 430 -24.45 10.72 -6.48
CA THR A 430 -25.10 10.94 -7.78
C THR A 430 -24.88 9.78 -8.74
N LYS A 431 -23.66 9.54 -9.17
CA LYS A 431 -23.30 8.51 -10.17
C LYS A 431 -23.31 7.09 -9.61
N GLN A 432 -22.97 6.91 -8.33
CA GLN A 432 -22.99 5.62 -7.66
C GLN A 432 -24.25 5.38 -6.80
N TRP A 433 -25.15 6.36 -6.73
CA TRP A 433 -26.41 6.22 -6.02
C TRP A 433 -27.36 5.32 -6.81
N PHE A 434 -27.62 4.12 -6.25
CA PHE A 434 -28.52 3.14 -6.82
C PHE A 434 -29.91 3.28 -6.22
N GLU A 435 -30.91 3.57 -7.05
CA GLU A 435 -32.29 3.72 -6.64
C GLU A 435 -33.19 3.00 -7.65
N ASP A 436 -33.48 1.73 -7.38
CA ASP A 436 -34.36 0.86 -8.18
C ASP A 436 -35.31 0.10 -7.24
N SER A 437 -36.56 0.54 -7.18
CA SER A 437 -37.60 -0.07 -6.35
C SER A 437 -37.97 -1.51 -6.77
N LYS A 438 -37.48 -1.97 -7.92
CA LYS A 438 -37.71 -3.33 -8.45
C LYS A 438 -36.54 -4.26 -8.25
N ASP A 439 -35.46 -3.80 -7.56
CA ASP A 439 -34.30 -4.64 -7.29
C ASP A 439 -34.72 -5.86 -6.46
N PRO A 440 -34.58 -7.10 -7.00
CA PRO A 440 -35.04 -8.29 -6.30
C PRO A 440 -34.17 -8.71 -5.13
N PHE A 441 -33.00 -8.04 -4.95
CA PHE A 441 -32.02 -8.33 -3.90
C PHE A 441 -32.13 -7.39 -2.69
N GLY A 442 -33.00 -6.38 -2.78
CA GLY A 442 -33.18 -5.39 -1.67
C GLY A 442 -31.96 -4.49 -1.42
N ARG A 443 -31.24 -4.13 -2.49
CA ARG A 443 -30.05 -3.25 -2.40
C ARG A 443 -30.36 -1.76 -2.56
N SER A 444 -31.60 -1.40 -2.84
CA SER A 444 -32.04 -0.03 -3.11
C SER A 444 -32.74 0.56 -1.87
N PRO A 445 -32.44 1.82 -1.46
CA PRO A 445 -31.41 2.69 -2.02
C PRO A 445 -30.00 2.41 -1.44
N SER A 446 -28.93 2.59 -2.23
CA SER A 446 -27.57 2.41 -1.75
C SER A 446 -26.52 3.13 -2.61
N VAL A 447 -25.28 3.25 -2.09
CA VAL A 447 -24.09 3.62 -2.88
C VAL A 447 -23.39 2.33 -3.31
N MET A 448 -23.33 2.05 -4.59
CA MET A 448 -22.83 0.80 -5.16
C MET A 448 -21.47 0.97 -5.84
N SER A 449 -20.78 -0.14 -6.09
CA SER A 449 -19.58 -0.19 -6.92
C SER A 449 -19.87 0.34 -8.33
N TYR A 450 -18.86 0.98 -8.95
CA TYR A 450 -18.98 1.66 -10.23
C TYR A 450 -17.90 1.21 -11.21
N ASP A 451 -18.24 1.14 -12.47
CA ASP A 451 -17.34 0.92 -13.59
C ASP A 451 -17.14 2.23 -14.36
N ARG A 452 -15.99 2.85 -14.18
CA ARG A 452 -15.62 4.14 -14.82
C ARG A 452 -15.49 4.01 -16.32
N ASP A 453 -14.98 2.87 -16.81
CA ASP A 453 -14.81 2.66 -18.26
C ASP A 453 -16.15 2.51 -18.98
N ALA A 454 -17.14 1.91 -18.31
CA ALA A 454 -18.48 1.70 -18.83
C ALA A 454 -19.48 2.79 -18.39
N GLU A 455 -19.06 3.72 -17.54
CA GLU A 455 -19.86 4.81 -16.94
C GLU A 455 -21.16 4.34 -16.29
N LYS A 456 -21.13 3.21 -15.57
CA LYS A 456 -22.31 2.61 -14.96
C LYS A 456 -22.05 1.97 -13.60
N ILE A 457 -23.12 1.86 -12.81
CA ILE A 457 -23.14 1.06 -11.59
C ILE A 457 -22.93 -0.41 -11.95
N VAL A 458 -22.11 -1.12 -11.15
CA VAL A 458 -21.88 -2.56 -11.25
C VAL A 458 -23.02 -3.28 -10.52
N SER A 459 -24.17 -3.43 -11.17
CA SER A 459 -25.34 -4.11 -10.59
C SER A 459 -25.25 -5.62 -10.63
N GLN A 460 -24.37 -6.19 -11.46
CA GLN A 460 -24.06 -7.62 -11.56
C GLN A 460 -22.57 -7.83 -11.83
N ASP A 461 -21.95 -8.78 -11.13
CA ASP A 461 -20.60 -9.32 -11.40
C ASP A 461 -20.60 -10.78 -10.95
N SER A 462 -19.86 -11.66 -11.64
CA SER A 462 -19.73 -13.07 -11.26
C SER A 462 -19.03 -13.25 -9.89
N ARG A 463 -18.32 -12.22 -9.42
CA ARG A 463 -17.91 -12.06 -8.02
C ARG A 463 -19.05 -11.35 -7.30
N VAL A 464 -19.98 -12.14 -6.77
CA VAL A 464 -21.27 -11.65 -6.27
C VAL A 464 -21.14 -10.57 -5.19
N TRP A 465 -20.01 -10.50 -4.49
CA TRP A 465 -19.75 -9.47 -3.49
C TRP A 465 -19.57 -8.07 -4.09
N ILE A 466 -19.07 -7.93 -5.32
CA ILE A 466 -18.90 -6.61 -5.98
C ILE A 466 -20.23 -5.85 -6.07
N ALA A 467 -21.31 -6.61 -6.38
CA ALA A 467 -22.66 -6.06 -6.49
C ALA A 467 -23.50 -6.25 -5.20
N GLY A 468 -22.89 -6.76 -4.12
CA GLY A 468 -23.63 -7.33 -2.98
C GLY A 468 -23.64 -6.50 -1.70
N LEU A 469 -22.92 -5.40 -1.64
CA LEU A 469 -22.84 -4.45 -0.51
C LEU A 469 -22.19 -4.98 0.79
N GLY A 470 -21.94 -6.27 0.93
CA GLY A 470 -21.52 -6.85 2.21
C GLY A 470 -20.01 -6.98 2.39
N ASP A 471 -19.34 -7.57 1.43
CA ASP A 471 -17.89 -7.77 1.43
C ASP A 471 -17.16 -6.54 0.90
N GLU A 472 -15.88 -6.39 1.21
CA GLU A 472 -15.07 -5.19 0.94
C GLU A 472 -15.19 -4.65 -0.49
N GLY A 473 -15.23 -5.53 -1.49
CA GLY A 473 -15.38 -5.14 -2.90
C GLY A 473 -16.73 -4.51 -3.26
N GLY A 474 -17.76 -4.75 -2.44
CA GLY A 474 -19.09 -4.16 -2.63
C GLY A 474 -19.43 -3.09 -1.60
N SER A 475 -18.80 -3.14 -0.43
CA SER A 475 -19.02 -2.17 0.65
C SER A 475 -18.15 -0.92 0.50
N GLY A 476 -17.05 -0.97 -0.23
CA GLY A 476 -16.07 0.11 -0.28
C GLY A 476 -16.66 1.47 -0.63
N SER A 477 -17.59 1.52 -1.57
CA SER A 477 -18.21 2.79 -1.99
C SER A 477 -19.08 3.41 -0.89
N TRP A 478 -19.97 2.64 -0.24
CA TRP A 478 -20.81 3.21 0.83
C TRP A 478 -20.02 3.46 2.13
N LEU A 479 -18.94 2.71 2.38
CA LEU A 479 -18.03 3.01 3.47
C LEU A 479 -17.38 4.38 3.29
N ALA A 480 -16.81 4.66 2.10
CA ALA A 480 -16.26 5.97 1.77
C ALA A 480 -17.30 7.08 1.93
N ALA A 481 -18.56 6.83 1.47
CA ALA A 481 -19.67 7.75 1.63
C ALA A 481 -19.98 8.07 3.10
N ALA A 482 -19.94 7.08 4.00
CA ALA A 482 -20.20 7.25 5.42
C ALA A 482 -19.08 8.04 6.12
N VAL A 483 -17.81 7.60 5.95
CA VAL A 483 -16.69 8.20 6.69
C VAL A 483 -16.33 9.60 6.19
N LYS A 484 -16.65 9.93 4.94
CA LYS A 484 -16.56 11.29 4.42
C LYS A 484 -17.41 12.27 5.24
N GLN A 485 -18.59 11.85 5.69
CA GLN A 485 -19.53 12.75 6.33
C GLN A 485 -19.06 13.24 7.71
N PHE A 486 -18.29 12.45 8.47
CA PHE A 486 -17.84 12.93 9.78
C PHE A 486 -16.80 14.06 9.68
N GLY A 487 -16.06 14.16 8.57
CA GLY A 487 -15.07 15.21 8.33
C GLY A 487 -15.58 16.35 7.46
N GLN A 488 -16.44 16.04 6.46
CA GLN A 488 -17.07 17.01 5.57
C GLN A 488 -18.57 16.71 5.45
N PRO A 489 -19.38 17.06 6.46
CA PRO A 489 -20.82 16.80 6.42
C PRO A 489 -21.53 17.60 5.33
N LYS A 490 -22.42 16.94 4.57
CA LYS A 490 -23.30 17.57 3.59
C LYS A 490 -24.71 17.01 3.73
N ARG A 491 -25.67 17.91 4.02
CA ARG A 491 -27.04 17.57 4.41
C ARG A 491 -27.74 16.59 3.44
N GLU A 492 -27.66 16.85 2.14
CA GLU A 492 -28.33 16.05 1.12
C GLU A 492 -27.73 14.64 1.01
N GLU A 493 -26.41 14.52 1.18
CA GLU A 493 -25.69 13.24 1.19
C GLU A 493 -26.04 12.43 2.45
N ILE A 494 -26.10 13.10 3.59
CA ILE A 494 -26.48 12.51 4.89
C ILE A 494 -27.90 11.98 4.84
N GLN A 495 -28.88 12.74 4.32
CA GLN A 495 -30.27 12.30 4.19
C GLN A 495 -30.41 11.05 3.32
N LYS A 496 -29.67 10.96 2.21
CA LYS A 496 -29.61 9.75 1.39
C LYS A 496 -29.01 8.58 2.16
N PHE A 497 -27.95 8.82 2.90
CA PHE A 497 -27.31 7.74 3.68
C PHE A 497 -28.15 7.27 4.87
N GLU A 498 -28.94 8.16 5.53
CA GLU A 498 -29.92 7.76 6.53
C GLU A 498 -30.95 6.78 5.94
N ARG A 499 -31.42 7.05 4.71
CA ARG A 499 -32.29 6.09 3.99
C ARG A 499 -31.57 4.75 3.72
N PHE A 500 -30.34 4.75 3.31
CA PHE A 500 -29.54 3.52 3.15
C PHE A 500 -29.45 2.74 4.48
N ILE A 501 -29.19 3.43 5.59
CA ILE A 501 -29.14 2.79 6.91
C ILE A 501 -30.48 2.10 7.24
N ASP A 502 -31.61 2.78 7.05
CA ASP A 502 -32.92 2.30 7.49
C ASP A 502 -33.55 1.28 6.54
N GLU A 503 -33.35 1.45 5.22
CA GLU A 503 -34.03 0.66 4.21
C GLU A 503 -33.20 -0.56 3.76
N VAL A 504 -31.84 -0.49 3.84
CA VAL A 504 -30.95 -1.52 3.30
C VAL A 504 -29.98 -2.08 4.35
N LEU A 505 -29.27 -1.21 5.10
CA LEU A 505 -28.25 -1.68 6.04
C LEU A 505 -28.89 -2.45 7.21
N TRP A 506 -29.78 -1.79 7.96
CA TRP A 506 -30.44 -2.37 9.13
C TRP A 506 -31.70 -3.17 8.73
N GLY A 507 -31.57 -4.48 8.74
CA GLY A 507 -32.63 -5.42 8.35
C GLY A 507 -32.42 -6.06 6.98
N GLY A 508 -31.67 -5.41 6.09
CA GLY A 508 -31.21 -5.96 4.81
C GLY A 508 -29.84 -6.62 4.92
N LEU A 509 -28.79 -5.83 4.83
CA LEU A 509 -27.40 -6.31 4.91
C LEU A 509 -27.08 -6.85 6.32
N GLN A 510 -27.52 -6.17 7.36
CA GLN A 510 -27.39 -6.62 8.73
C GLN A 510 -28.70 -7.21 9.27
N TYR A 511 -28.65 -8.36 9.92
CA TYR A 511 -29.83 -8.98 10.54
C TYR A 511 -30.33 -8.14 11.71
N LYS A 512 -31.61 -7.76 11.71
CA LYS A 512 -32.26 -6.97 12.78
C LYS A 512 -32.93 -7.81 13.86
N ASP A 513 -33.11 -9.10 13.62
CA ASP A 513 -33.81 -10.03 14.53
C ASP A 513 -33.27 -11.46 14.41
N GLY A 514 -33.87 -12.37 15.18
CA GLY A 514 -33.53 -13.79 15.22
C GLY A 514 -32.15 -14.09 15.83
N PRO A 515 -31.65 -15.32 15.70
CA PRO A 515 -30.42 -15.77 16.34
C PRO A 515 -29.16 -15.07 15.77
N ASN A 516 -29.27 -14.49 14.58
CA ASN A 516 -28.19 -13.78 13.91
C ASN A 516 -28.31 -12.26 13.99
N LYS A 517 -29.16 -11.73 14.88
CA LYS A 517 -29.29 -10.28 15.08
C LYS A 517 -27.91 -9.64 15.26
N TYR A 518 -27.63 -8.55 14.54
CA TYR A 518 -26.34 -7.85 14.37
C TYR A 518 -25.30 -8.57 13.49
N GLY A 519 -25.59 -9.77 13.01
CA GLY A 519 -24.75 -10.45 12.02
C GLY A 519 -24.82 -9.77 10.66
N VAL A 520 -23.69 -9.68 9.96
CA VAL A 520 -23.57 -9.03 8.63
C VAL A 520 -23.49 -10.10 7.53
N ARG A 521 -24.38 -10.02 6.55
CA ARG A 521 -24.37 -10.92 5.38
C ARG A 521 -23.12 -10.64 4.54
N LYS A 522 -22.59 -11.68 3.89
CA LYS A 522 -21.48 -11.51 2.95
C LYS A 522 -21.90 -10.74 1.69
N SER A 523 -23.15 -10.93 1.25
CA SER A 523 -23.67 -10.28 0.06
C SER A 523 -25.20 -10.31 0.06
N LEU A 524 -25.82 -9.24 -0.41
CA LEU A 524 -27.25 -9.24 -0.76
C LEU A 524 -27.49 -9.81 -2.16
N PHE A 525 -26.54 -9.61 -3.07
CA PHE A 525 -26.58 -10.18 -4.42
C PHE A 525 -26.07 -11.63 -4.40
N TYR A 526 -26.73 -12.51 -5.16
CA TYR A 526 -26.35 -13.92 -5.29
C TYR A 526 -26.76 -14.48 -6.66
N TYR A 527 -26.15 -15.58 -7.08
CA TYR A 527 -26.50 -16.26 -8.32
C TYR A 527 -27.37 -17.49 -8.03
N SER A 528 -28.66 -17.38 -8.23
CA SER A 528 -29.61 -18.48 -8.10
C SER A 528 -30.80 -18.30 -9.04
N PRO A 529 -30.69 -18.75 -10.32
CA PRO A 529 -31.79 -18.66 -11.29
C PRO A 529 -33.05 -19.41 -10.85
N THR A 530 -32.92 -20.45 -10.02
CA THR A 530 -34.05 -21.22 -9.47
C THR A 530 -34.84 -20.42 -8.42
N ASP A 531 -34.18 -19.61 -7.61
CA ASP A 531 -34.84 -18.80 -6.57
C ASP A 531 -35.44 -17.51 -7.14
N LEU A 532 -34.89 -17.02 -8.25
CA LEU A 532 -35.28 -15.79 -8.94
C LEU A 532 -35.53 -16.05 -10.44
N PRO A 533 -36.59 -16.82 -10.80
CA PRO A 533 -36.83 -17.22 -12.17
C PRO A 533 -37.16 -16.06 -13.12
N ASN A 534 -37.58 -14.91 -12.59
CA ASN A 534 -37.92 -13.73 -13.38
C ASN A 534 -36.75 -12.73 -13.49
N HIS A 535 -35.62 -12.99 -12.80
CA HIS A 535 -34.44 -12.15 -12.89
C HIS A 535 -33.50 -12.61 -14.01
N VAL A 536 -33.10 -11.68 -14.85
CA VAL A 536 -32.17 -11.97 -15.95
C VAL A 536 -30.75 -11.71 -15.50
N TYR A 537 -29.98 -12.77 -15.29
CA TYR A 537 -28.54 -12.67 -15.05
C TYR A 537 -27.82 -12.42 -16.37
N ASP A 538 -26.80 -11.55 -16.34
CA ASP A 538 -26.02 -11.19 -17.54
C ASP A 538 -25.32 -12.44 -18.11
N PRO A 539 -25.69 -12.88 -19.33
CA PRO A 539 -25.13 -14.08 -19.94
C PRO A 539 -23.65 -13.93 -20.37
N SER A 540 -23.14 -12.73 -20.41
CA SER A 540 -21.71 -12.47 -20.71
C SER A 540 -20.77 -12.79 -19.53
N LEU A 541 -21.31 -12.92 -18.31
CA LEU A 541 -20.58 -13.24 -17.10
C LEU A 541 -20.46 -14.75 -16.88
N ASN A 542 -19.29 -15.19 -16.43
CA ASN A 542 -19.11 -16.62 -16.08
C ASN A 542 -19.62 -16.91 -14.67
N TRP A 543 -20.82 -17.48 -14.58
CA TRP A 543 -21.47 -17.85 -13.32
C TRP A 543 -21.07 -19.24 -12.78
N THR A 544 -20.12 -19.92 -13.41
CA THR A 544 -19.66 -21.25 -12.98
C THR A 544 -18.44 -21.22 -12.06
N THR A 545 -17.99 -20.02 -11.68
CA THR A 545 -16.85 -19.83 -10.78
C THR A 545 -17.25 -20.00 -9.32
N TRP A 546 -16.28 -20.28 -8.44
CA TRP A 546 -16.47 -20.34 -6.99
C TRP A 546 -16.91 -19.00 -6.37
N THR A 547 -16.75 -17.91 -7.11
CA THR A 547 -17.11 -16.54 -6.70
C THR A 547 -18.60 -16.24 -6.88
N SER A 548 -19.32 -17.07 -7.65
CA SER A 548 -20.75 -16.93 -7.93
C SER A 548 -21.59 -17.61 -6.85
N TRP A 549 -21.53 -17.03 -5.63
CA TRP A 549 -22.19 -17.59 -4.46
C TRP A 549 -23.69 -17.73 -4.65
N LYS A 550 -24.23 -18.84 -4.16
CA LYS A 550 -25.67 -19.05 -4.01
C LYS A 550 -26.20 -18.32 -2.78
N LYS A 551 -27.51 -18.18 -2.69
CA LYS A 551 -28.19 -17.46 -1.60
C LYS A 551 -27.71 -17.88 -0.19
N PRO A 552 -27.61 -19.17 0.19
CA PRO A 552 -27.15 -19.54 1.54
C PRO A 552 -25.70 -19.08 1.86
N ASP A 553 -24.81 -19.10 0.86
CA ASP A 553 -23.43 -18.64 1.03
C ASP A 553 -23.35 -17.12 1.15
N ALA A 554 -24.15 -16.40 0.33
CA ALA A 554 -24.26 -14.94 0.35
C ALA A 554 -24.84 -14.42 1.66
N GLU A 555 -25.88 -15.08 2.19
CA GLU A 555 -26.50 -14.76 3.48
C GLU A 555 -25.66 -15.15 4.71
N GLY A 556 -24.54 -15.85 4.51
CA GLY A 556 -23.65 -16.25 5.59
C GLY A 556 -23.04 -15.05 6.34
N ILE A 557 -22.85 -15.19 7.65
CA ILE A 557 -22.35 -14.12 8.55
C ILE A 557 -20.87 -14.29 8.94
N GLY A 558 -20.18 -15.25 8.34
CA GLY A 558 -18.86 -15.69 8.79
C GLY A 558 -17.67 -14.86 8.29
N ARG A 559 -17.85 -13.76 7.56
CA ARG A 559 -16.77 -12.92 7.03
C ARG A 559 -16.46 -11.76 7.97
N GLY A 560 -15.38 -11.87 8.75
CA GLY A 560 -15.00 -10.89 9.78
C GLY A 560 -14.75 -9.49 9.24
N TYR A 561 -14.20 -9.38 8.06
CA TYR A 561 -13.86 -8.10 7.41
C TYR A 561 -15.07 -7.20 7.08
N ASN A 562 -16.28 -7.77 7.02
CA ASN A 562 -17.49 -6.99 6.73
C ASN A 562 -17.97 -6.15 7.93
N TYR A 563 -17.60 -6.53 9.15
CA TYR A 563 -18.13 -5.93 10.37
C TYR A 563 -17.54 -4.54 10.68
N PRO A 564 -16.22 -4.29 10.51
CA PRO A 564 -15.66 -2.95 10.68
C PRO A 564 -16.33 -1.90 9.80
N HIS A 565 -16.69 -2.23 8.56
CA HIS A 565 -17.40 -1.33 7.63
C HIS A 565 -18.74 -0.85 8.22
N VAL A 566 -19.54 -1.80 8.73
CA VAL A 566 -20.85 -1.50 9.34
C VAL A 566 -20.68 -0.68 10.60
N VAL A 567 -19.71 -1.02 11.45
CA VAL A 567 -19.38 -0.26 12.65
C VAL A 567 -18.93 1.16 12.32
N ALA A 568 -18.11 1.33 11.26
CA ALA A 568 -17.65 2.64 10.81
C ALA A 568 -18.79 3.52 10.32
N ALA A 569 -19.77 2.96 9.61
CA ALA A 569 -20.97 3.69 9.20
C ALA A 569 -21.78 4.18 10.40
N TYR A 570 -22.10 3.30 11.35
CA TYR A 570 -22.84 3.70 12.57
C TYR A 570 -22.06 4.69 13.41
N TRP A 571 -20.75 4.50 13.60
CA TRP A 571 -19.89 5.42 14.36
C TRP A 571 -19.82 6.80 13.70
N SER A 572 -19.70 6.87 12.38
CA SER A 572 -19.70 8.15 11.65
C SER A 572 -21.00 8.92 11.88
N PHE A 573 -22.14 8.24 11.85
CA PHE A 573 -23.44 8.86 12.07
C PHE A 573 -23.70 9.18 13.56
N TYR A 574 -23.15 8.38 14.49
CA TYR A 574 -23.09 8.76 15.90
C TYR A 574 -22.36 10.10 16.08
N ARG A 575 -21.18 10.26 15.47
CA ARG A 575 -20.40 11.49 15.53
C ARG A 575 -21.18 12.70 15.02
N LEU A 576 -21.88 12.53 13.91
CA LEU A 576 -22.72 13.58 13.32
C LEU A 576 -23.89 13.94 14.23
N ALA A 577 -24.67 12.95 14.66
CA ALA A 577 -25.84 13.18 15.51
C ALA A 577 -25.48 13.82 16.87
N ARG A 578 -24.30 13.49 17.41
CA ARG A 578 -23.84 13.94 18.72
C ARG A 578 -23.23 15.35 18.71
N ASN A 579 -22.61 15.75 17.62
CA ASN A 579 -21.79 16.96 17.58
C ASN A 579 -22.35 18.10 16.71
N TYR A 580 -23.32 17.81 15.84
CA TYR A 580 -23.93 18.81 14.95
C TYR A 580 -25.42 18.96 15.17
N SER A 581 -25.90 20.19 15.16
CA SER A 581 -27.32 20.49 15.40
C SER A 581 -28.15 20.24 14.16
N ASN A 582 -29.26 19.49 14.28
CA ASN A 582 -30.27 19.31 13.22
C ASN A 582 -29.73 18.73 11.88
N LEU A 583 -28.62 18.05 11.92
CA LEU A 583 -28.02 17.46 10.73
C LEU A 583 -28.56 16.05 10.48
N ILE A 584 -28.64 15.24 11.51
CA ILE A 584 -29.24 13.88 11.53
C ILE A 584 -30.68 13.98 11.98
N LYS A 585 -31.60 13.21 11.38
CA LYS A 585 -33.04 13.30 11.63
C LYS A 585 -33.70 12.00 12.05
N ASN A 586 -33.26 10.85 11.55
CA ASN A 586 -33.99 9.61 11.66
C ASN A 586 -33.82 8.96 13.04
N HIS A 587 -32.61 8.99 13.59
CA HIS A 587 -32.35 8.39 14.91
C HIS A 587 -31.50 9.31 15.79
N PRO A 588 -31.64 9.23 17.13
CA PRO A 588 -30.80 9.94 18.08
C PRO A 588 -29.41 9.32 18.12
N TRP A 589 -28.40 10.06 18.60
CA TRP A 589 -27.02 9.61 18.66
C TRP A 589 -26.83 8.30 19.46
N GLU A 590 -27.64 8.10 20.50
CA GLU A 590 -27.63 6.89 21.33
C GLU A 590 -27.92 5.65 20.49
N TRP A 591 -28.85 5.75 19.53
CA TRP A 591 -29.17 4.62 18.65
C TRP A 591 -27.99 4.21 17.78
N TYR A 592 -27.31 5.17 17.16
CA TYR A 592 -26.15 4.89 16.31
C TYR A 592 -24.98 4.28 17.11
N LEU A 593 -24.69 4.82 18.31
CA LEU A 593 -23.63 4.28 19.17
C LEU A 593 -24.01 2.88 19.67
N GLU A 594 -25.28 2.62 19.96
CA GLU A 594 -25.77 1.29 20.32
C GLU A 594 -25.60 0.29 19.19
N GLN A 595 -25.93 0.65 17.94
CA GLN A 595 -25.70 -0.21 16.77
C GLN A 595 -24.22 -0.54 16.61
N GLY A 596 -23.34 0.45 16.71
CA GLY A 596 -21.88 0.23 16.66
C GLY A 596 -21.40 -0.70 17.75
N TYR A 597 -21.83 -0.50 19.00
CA TYR A 597 -21.51 -1.36 20.14
C TYR A 597 -21.98 -2.80 19.94
N GLN A 598 -23.27 -3.00 19.60
CA GLN A 598 -23.86 -4.33 19.46
C GLN A 598 -23.22 -5.10 18.27
N THR A 599 -22.93 -4.41 17.17
CA THR A 599 -22.23 -5.01 16.02
C THR A 599 -20.82 -5.43 16.41
N THR A 600 -20.07 -4.59 17.15
CA THR A 600 -18.73 -4.93 17.68
C THR A 600 -18.80 -6.15 18.60
N LYS A 601 -19.73 -6.16 19.54
CA LYS A 601 -19.97 -7.29 20.46
C LYS A 601 -20.28 -8.58 19.70
N PHE A 602 -21.16 -8.53 18.69
CA PHE A 602 -21.49 -9.68 17.87
C PHE A 602 -20.28 -10.22 17.11
N THR A 603 -19.46 -9.33 16.53
CA THR A 603 -18.24 -9.68 15.79
C THR A 603 -17.36 -10.64 16.58
N PHE A 604 -17.15 -10.35 17.87
CA PHE A 604 -16.25 -11.13 18.72
C PHE A 604 -16.97 -12.16 19.61
N SER A 605 -18.28 -12.36 19.40
CA SER A 605 -19.09 -13.29 20.19
C SER A 605 -18.79 -14.76 19.86
N ARG A 606 -19.15 -15.63 20.79
CA ARG A 606 -19.10 -17.08 20.63
C ARG A 606 -20.50 -17.67 20.60
N ALA A 607 -20.68 -18.73 19.84
CA ALA A 607 -21.86 -19.56 19.87
C ALA A 607 -21.91 -20.39 21.17
N PRO A 608 -23.07 -20.96 21.56
CA PRO A 608 -23.19 -21.79 22.77
C PRO A 608 -22.20 -22.94 22.88
N ASN A 609 -21.68 -23.45 21.76
CA ASN A 609 -20.64 -24.47 21.67
C ASN A 609 -19.20 -23.93 21.85
N GLY A 610 -19.04 -22.66 22.20
CA GLY A 610 -17.75 -21.97 22.42
C GLY A 610 -17.02 -21.54 21.15
N ARG A 611 -17.51 -21.89 19.95
CA ARG A 611 -16.87 -21.46 18.69
C ARG A 611 -17.18 -20.00 18.36
N ARG A 612 -16.26 -19.31 17.69
CA ARG A 612 -16.52 -17.98 17.14
C ARG A 612 -17.72 -18.05 16.18
N ARG A 613 -18.64 -17.11 16.28
CA ARG A 613 -19.76 -16.96 15.32
C ARG A 613 -19.27 -16.45 13.95
N VAL A 614 -18.29 -15.55 14.00
CA VAL A 614 -17.70 -14.91 12.85
C VAL A 614 -16.28 -15.45 12.66
N GLY A 615 -15.89 -15.74 11.43
CA GLY A 615 -14.55 -16.20 11.06
C GLY A 615 -13.56 -15.04 10.98
N TYR A 616 -12.26 -15.33 10.92
CA TYR A 616 -11.13 -14.40 10.79
C TYR A 616 -10.91 -13.44 11.97
N VAL A 617 -11.82 -13.35 12.94
CA VAL A 617 -11.79 -12.38 14.04
C VAL A 617 -10.66 -12.59 15.06
N ASP A 618 -9.94 -13.68 14.97
CA ASP A 618 -8.74 -13.92 15.79
C ASP A 618 -7.46 -13.29 15.16
N LEU A 619 -7.54 -12.83 13.92
CA LEU A 619 -6.52 -12.07 13.20
C LEU A 619 -6.82 -10.56 13.29
N GLY A 620 -5.88 -9.71 12.89
CA GLY A 620 -6.17 -8.29 12.68
C GLY A 620 -7.19 -8.13 11.55
N LEU A 621 -8.16 -7.27 11.76
CA LEU A 621 -9.18 -6.95 10.76
C LEU A 621 -8.87 -5.61 10.11
N MET A 622 -9.12 -5.51 8.82
CA MET A 622 -9.10 -4.27 8.07
C MET A 622 -10.01 -3.23 8.74
N GLU A 623 -9.53 -2.00 8.95
CA GLU A 623 -10.24 -0.92 9.63
C GLU A 623 -10.56 -1.21 11.11
N GLY A 624 -9.87 -2.18 11.72
CA GLY A 624 -10.16 -2.58 13.10
C GLY A 624 -9.94 -1.51 14.17
N ASP A 625 -9.29 -0.40 13.83
CA ASP A 625 -9.18 0.80 14.66
C ASP A 625 -10.55 1.39 15.03
N ILE A 626 -11.57 1.14 14.21
CA ILE A 626 -12.94 1.59 14.51
C ILE A 626 -13.48 1.05 15.84
N PHE A 627 -13.09 -0.16 16.22
CA PHE A 627 -13.53 -0.75 17.49
C PHE A 627 -12.94 0.00 18.70
N LEU A 628 -11.70 0.52 18.56
CA LEU A 628 -11.09 1.37 19.58
C LEU A 628 -11.76 2.75 19.64
N ALA A 629 -12.16 3.31 18.49
CA ALA A 629 -12.93 4.55 18.42
C ALA A 629 -14.29 4.40 19.13
N VAL A 630 -15.00 3.30 18.87
CA VAL A 630 -16.28 2.99 19.56
C VAL A 630 -16.05 2.84 21.07
N LEU A 631 -15.05 2.09 21.52
CA LEU A 631 -14.72 1.94 22.94
C LEU A 631 -14.45 3.30 23.59
N SER A 632 -13.68 4.16 22.92
CA SER A 632 -13.35 5.48 23.44
C SER A 632 -14.59 6.36 23.62
N ASP A 633 -15.53 6.30 22.66
CA ASP A 633 -16.76 7.07 22.74
C ASP A 633 -17.76 6.49 23.74
N LEU A 634 -17.86 5.17 23.91
CA LEU A 634 -18.62 4.54 25.00
C LEU A 634 -18.14 5.04 26.36
N LYS A 635 -16.83 5.14 26.59
CA LYS A 635 -16.26 5.68 27.82
C LYS A 635 -16.64 7.17 28.03
N ARG A 636 -16.55 7.98 26.96
CA ARG A 636 -16.88 9.41 26.98
C ARG A 636 -18.37 9.69 27.24
N GLU A 637 -19.23 8.82 26.76
CA GLU A 637 -20.68 8.91 27.00
C GLU A 637 -21.10 8.28 28.35
N GLY A 638 -20.16 7.77 29.13
CA GLY A 638 -20.41 7.15 30.44
C GLY A 638 -21.07 5.77 30.36
N TRP A 639 -21.03 5.07 29.23
CA TRP A 639 -21.59 3.72 29.04
C TRP A 639 -20.61 2.66 29.56
N THR A 640 -20.30 2.76 30.87
CA THR A 640 -19.18 2.04 31.50
C THR A 640 -19.27 0.52 31.33
N GLU A 641 -20.45 -0.08 31.53
CA GLU A 641 -20.63 -1.53 31.41
C GLU A 641 -20.39 -2.03 30.00
N LYS A 642 -20.89 -1.31 28.98
CA LYS A 642 -20.69 -1.63 27.59
C LYS A 642 -19.22 -1.45 27.15
N ALA A 643 -18.57 -0.40 27.65
CA ALA A 643 -17.15 -0.17 27.45
C ALA A 643 -16.30 -1.31 28.03
N GLN A 644 -16.58 -1.75 29.26
CA GLN A 644 -15.88 -2.87 29.92
C GLN A 644 -16.08 -4.19 29.15
N GLU A 645 -17.26 -4.42 28.58
CA GLU A 645 -17.54 -5.61 27.80
C GLU A 645 -16.69 -5.65 26.52
N ILE A 646 -16.65 -4.55 25.74
CA ILE A 646 -15.80 -4.46 24.54
C ILE A 646 -14.33 -4.60 24.92
N GLU A 647 -13.88 -3.90 25.96
CA GLU A 647 -12.48 -3.96 26.42
C GLU A 647 -12.07 -5.37 26.80
N LYS A 648 -12.93 -6.14 27.46
CA LYS A 648 -12.70 -7.55 27.79
C LYS A 648 -12.56 -8.42 26.53
N LEU A 649 -13.46 -8.26 25.55
CA LEU A 649 -13.41 -9.01 24.29
C LEU A 649 -12.14 -8.72 23.50
N MET A 650 -11.69 -7.48 23.47
CA MET A 650 -10.48 -7.06 22.76
C MET A 650 -9.22 -7.47 23.52
N LYS A 651 -9.27 -7.50 24.85
CA LYS A 651 -8.16 -8.00 25.69
C LYS A 651 -7.86 -9.47 25.41
N GLU A 652 -8.88 -10.31 25.24
CA GLU A 652 -8.73 -11.71 24.84
C GLU A 652 -7.95 -11.86 23.50
N ARG A 653 -8.22 -10.99 22.53
CA ARG A 653 -7.52 -10.98 21.24
C ARG A 653 -6.07 -10.49 21.40
N ALA A 654 -5.85 -9.39 22.09
CA ALA A 654 -4.53 -8.83 22.33
C ALA A 654 -3.63 -9.77 23.12
N ASP A 655 -4.16 -10.50 24.13
CA ASP A 655 -3.44 -11.50 24.90
C ASP A 655 -2.99 -12.68 24.02
N ARG A 656 -3.76 -13.05 23.02
CA ARG A 656 -3.37 -14.04 22.03
C ARG A 656 -2.24 -13.50 21.11
N TRP A 657 -2.38 -12.29 20.57
CA TRP A 657 -1.37 -11.67 19.72
C TRP A 657 -0.02 -11.51 20.45
N ARG A 658 -0.06 -11.23 21.76
CA ARG A 658 1.13 -11.15 22.60
C ARG A 658 1.96 -12.43 22.59
N GLN A 659 1.34 -13.60 22.39
CA GLN A 659 2.02 -14.90 22.38
C GLN A 659 2.64 -15.25 21.01
N GLU A 660 2.27 -14.53 19.95
CA GLU A 660 2.75 -14.77 18.60
C GLU A 660 4.03 -13.98 18.31
N ALA A 661 4.96 -14.55 17.54
CA ALA A 661 6.17 -13.83 17.12
C ALA A 661 5.83 -12.63 16.23
N PHE A 662 4.92 -12.87 15.27
CA PHE A 662 4.39 -11.88 14.33
C PHE A 662 2.86 -11.90 14.42
N PRO A 663 2.25 -10.97 15.18
CA PRO A 663 0.82 -11.03 15.53
C PRO A 663 -0.11 -10.44 14.46
N PHE A 664 0.26 -10.48 13.19
CA PHE A 664 -0.47 -9.92 12.06
C PHE A 664 -0.46 -10.90 10.87
N GLY A 665 -0.89 -10.46 9.70
CA GLY A 665 -1.05 -11.30 8.53
C GLY A 665 -2.41 -11.97 8.55
N SER A 666 -3.43 -11.27 8.07
CA SER A 666 -4.82 -11.71 8.14
C SER A 666 -5.06 -12.99 7.35
N GLU A 667 -4.69 -13.01 6.09
CA GLU A 667 -4.80 -14.17 5.20
C GLU A 667 -3.45 -14.66 4.69
N MET A 668 -2.49 -13.77 4.53
CA MET A 668 -1.14 -14.02 4.02
C MET A 668 -0.08 -13.43 4.92
N ALA A 669 1.08 -14.06 4.97
CA ALA A 669 2.21 -13.62 5.80
C ALA A 669 2.68 -12.19 5.52
N TRP A 670 2.56 -11.74 4.28
CA TRP A 670 2.97 -10.41 3.80
C TRP A 670 1.80 -9.43 3.70
N ASP A 671 0.59 -9.86 4.00
CA ASP A 671 -0.61 -9.06 3.82
C ASP A 671 -0.59 -7.84 4.74
N SER A 672 -0.75 -6.66 4.16
CA SER A 672 -0.81 -5.39 4.89
C SER A 672 -2.14 -5.15 5.60
N THR A 673 -3.03 -6.15 5.63
CA THR A 673 -4.35 -6.05 6.24
C THR A 673 -4.28 -6.34 7.74
N GLY A 674 -4.85 -5.45 8.55
CA GLY A 674 -5.07 -5.67 9.98
C GLY A 674 -3.88 -5.37 10.90
N GLN A 675 -2.73 -4.93 10.36
CA GLN A 675 -1.63 -4.47 11.22
C GLN A 675 -2.01 -3.24 12.03
N GLU A 676 -2.82 -2.36 11.47
CA GLU A 676 -3.32 -1.17 12.16
C GLU A 676 -4.11 -1.55 13.42
N GLU A 677 -5.00 -2.52 13.33
CA GLU A 677 -5.78 -2.99 14.50
C GLU A 677 -4.88 -3.63 15.55
N VAL A 678 -3.95 -4.50 15.13
CA VAL A 678 -3.02 -5.16 16.04
C VAL A 678 -2.15 -4.13 16.76
N TYR A 679 -1.61 -3.14 16.04
CA TYR A 679 -0.82 -2.05 16.61
C TYR A 679 -1.63 -1.29 17.66
N ALA A 680 -2.84 -0.81 17.30
CA ALA A 680 -3.67 0.02 18.15
C ALA A 680 -4.04 -0.67 19.47
N TRP A 681 -4.49 -1.91 19.41
CA TRP A 681 -4.88 -2.64 20.61
C TRP A 681 -3.69 -3.11 21.44
N CYS A 682 -2.55 -3.45 20.84
CA CYS A 682 -1.33 -3.74 21.57
C CYS A 682 -0.84 -2.49 22.32
N LYS A 683 -0.87 -1.31 21.69
CA LYS A 683 -0.57 -0.03 22.36
C LYS A 683 -1.57 0.24 23.50
N TYR A 684 -2.85 0.04 23.27
CA TYR A 684 -3.90 0.28 24.26
C TYR A 684 -3.72 -0.55 25.54
N PHE A 685 -3.30 -1.82 25.39
CA PHE A 685 -3.05 -2.71 26.54
C PHE A 685 -1.61 -2.69 27.08
N GLY A 686 -0.75 -1.79 26.58
CA GLY A 686 0.63 -1.66 27.02
C GLY A 686 1.54 -2.81 26.56
N TYR A 687 1.21 -3.47 25.43
CA TYR A 687 2.05 -4.49 24.79
C TYR A 687 2.96 -3.83 23.75
N ASP A 688 3.79 -2.89 24.20
CA ASP A 688 4.63 -2.05 23.33
C ASP A 688 5.61 -2.86 22.48
N ASP A 689 6.10 -4.00 22.97
CA ASP A 689 6.95 -4.93 22.23
C ASP A 689 6.23 -5.47 20.99
N LYS A 690 4.95 -5.81 21.08
CA LYS A 690 4.15 -6.33 19.97
C LYS A 690 3.66 -5.23 19.02
N ALA A 691 3.32 -4.08 19.55
CA ALA A 691 3.05 -2.90 18.74
C ALA A 691 4.28 -2.55 17.89
N LYS A 692 5.49 -2.61 18.47
CA LYS A 692 6.74 -2.40 17.74
C LYS A 692 6.97 -3.41 16.63
N VAL A 693 6.71 -4.71 16.86
CA VAL A 693 6.81 -5.75 15.82
C VAL A 693 5.90 -5.44 14.62
N SER A 694 4.66 -4.98 14.87
CA SER A 694 3.74 -4.57 13.80
C SER A 694 4.26 -3.33 13.06
N LEU A 695 4.75 -2.32 13.78
CA LEU A 695 5.30 -1.10 13.19
C LEU A 695 6.56 -1.36 12.37
N ASP A 696 7.47 -2.20 12.86
CA ASP A 696 8.69 -2.56 12.14
C ASP A 696 8.35 -3.28 10.81
N SER A 697 7.36 -4.18 10.81
CA SER A 697 6.89 -4.81 9.58
C SER A 697 6.32 -3.80 8.59
N ILE A 698 5.53 -2.83 9.05
CA ILE A 698 5.01 -1.73 8.23
C ILE A 698 6.16 -0.92 7.60
N ILE A 699 7.19 -0.57 8.38
CA ILE A 699 8.39 0.11 7.90
C ILE A 699 9.10 -0.73 6.82
N GLY A 700 9.07 -2.06 6.95
CA GLY A 700 9.67 -2.99 5.99
C GLY A 700 9.09 -2.88 4.57
N TYR A 701 7.85 -2.41 4.41
CA TYR A 701 7.18 -2.33 3.10
C TYR A 701 6.55 -0.97 2.76
N MET A 702 6.77 0.08 3.55
CA MET A 702 6.37 1.45 3.23
C MET A 702 7.61 2.32 2.99
N PRO A 703 8.04 2.54 1.75
CA PRO A 703 9.26 3.27 1.42
C PRO A 703 9.05 4.81 1.39
N THR A 704 10.18 5.55 1.44
CA THR A 704 10.24 7.02 1.29
C THR A 704 10.67 7.48 -0.12
N LEU A 705 10.54 6.63 -1.14
CA LEU A 705 11.04 6.89 -2.50
C LEU A 705 10.53 8.22 -3.08
N PRO A 706 11.35 8.96 -3.87
CA PRO A 706 10.93 10.21 -4.54
C PRO A 706 9.99 9.96 -5.73
N HIS A 707 8.85 9.32 -5.47
CA HIS A 707 7.88 8.90 -6.46
C HIS A 707 6.51 8.75 -5.82
N TRP A 708 5.51 9.52 -6.28
CA TRP A 708 4.17 9.53 -5.69
C TRP A 708 3.54 8.13 -5.52
N GLY A 709 3.77 7.24 -6.48
CA GLY A 709 3.15 5.90 -6.48
C GLY A 709 3.79 4.92 -5.49
N TYR A 710 5.02 5.17 -5.05
CA TYR A 710 5.75 4.28 -4.14
C TYR A 710 5.95 4.88 -2.74
N ASN A 711 5.95 6.21 -2.58
CA ASN A 711 6.11 6.87 -1.29
C ASN A 711 4.93 6.57 -0.37
N GLY A 712 5.20 5.96 0.78
CA GLY A 712 4.17 5.55 1.73
C GLY A 712 3.18 4.49 1.19
N ASN A 713 3.49 3.84 0.06
CA ASN A 713 2.64 2.80 -0.49
C ASN A 713 2.89 1.47 0.21
N ALA A 714 1.93 0.99 0.97
CA ALA A 714 1.98 -0.34 1.53
C ALA A 714 1.86 -1.41 0.43
N ARG A 715 2.62 -2.50 0.61
CA ARG A 715 2.65 -3.56 -0.40
C ARG A 715 1.34 -4.35 -0.41
N ARG A 716 0.71 -4.40 -1.60
CA ARG A 716 -0.48 -5.20 -1.88
C ARG A 716 -0.47 -5.64 -3.34
N TYR A 717 -0.67 -6.93 -3.63
CA TYR A 717 -0.55 -7.44 -4.99
C TYR A 717 -1.40 -8.68 -5.31
N TRP A 718 -2.54 -8.86 -4.69
CA TRP A 718 -3.38 -10.03 -5.00
C TRP A 718 -4.87 -9.74 -5.21
N ASP A 719 -5.27 -8.49 -5.25
CA ASP A 719 -6.69 -8.08 -5.27
C ASP A 719 -7.39 -8.17 -6.62
N PHE A 720 -6.75 -8.77 -7.59
CA PHE A 720 -7.37 -9.03 -8.89
C PHE A 720 -8.70 -9.79 -8.78
N LEU A 721 -8.90 -10.63 -7.76
CA LEU A 721 -10.14 -11.35 -7.52
C LEU A 721 -11.18 -10.51 -6.79
N TYR A 722 -10.77 -9.61 -5.90
CA TYR A 722 -11.66 -8.96 -4.96
C TYR A 722 -12.25 -7.66 -5.48
N GLY A 723 -11.48 -6.65 -5.74
CA GLY A 723 -11.94 -5.30 -6.02
C GLY A 723 -11.79 -4.83 -7.47
N GLY A 724 -10.71 -5.24 -8.15
CA GLY A 724 -10.32 -4.68 -9.45
C GLY A 724 -11.11 -5.22 -10.65
N LYS A 725 -11.21 -4.39 -11.70
CA LYS A 725 -11.72 -4.78 -13.02
C LYS A 725 -10.68 -5.59 -13.79
N LEU A 726 -9.40 -5.20 -13.72
CA LEU A 726 -8.29 -5.91 -14.34
C LEU A 726 -7.88 -7.11 -13.47
N ARG A 727 -8.30 -8.30 -13.89
CA ARG A 727 -8.13 -9.56 -13.15
C ARG A 727 -6.75 -10.17 -13.36
N ARG A 728 -5.70 -9.61 -12.75
CA ARG A 728 -4.36 -10.20 -12.73
C ARG A 728 -3.64 -9.92 -11.42
N ILE A 729 -2.70 -10.80 -11.06
CA ILE A 729 -1.86 -10.59 -9.87
C ILE A 729 -0.74 -9.63 -10.24
N GLU A 730 -0.67 -8.52 -9.53
CA GLU A 730 0.41 -7.56 -9.60
C GLU A 730 0.45 -6.71 -8.33
N ARG A 731 1.58 -6.05 -8.09
CA ARG A 731 1.62 -5.00 -7.09
C ARG A 731 0.79 -3.82 -7.56
N GLN A 732 -0.21 -3.46 -6.78
CA GLN A 732 -1.03 -2.27 -6.99
C GLN A 732 -0.48 -1.10 -6.18
N LEU A 733 -0.58 0.11 -6.73
CA LEU A 733 -0.17 1.34 -6.06
C LEU A 733 -1.39 1.99 -5.40
N HIS A 734 -1.19 2.46 -4.16
CA HIS A 734 -2.22 3.12 -3.36
C HIS A 734 -3.54 2.35 -3.27
N HIS A 735 -3.43 1.05 -3.08
CA HIS A 735 -4.51 0.21 -2.61
C HIS A 735 -4.75 0.45 -1.10
N TYR A 736 -5.82 -0.06 -0.51
CA TYR A 736 -6.24 0.23 0.86
C TYR A 736 -5.14 0.17 1.94
N GLY A 737 -4.16 -0.70 1.78
CA GLY A 737 -3.06 -0.85 2.73
C GLY A 737 -2.26 0.43 2.95
N SER A 738 -2.18 1.32 1.96
CA SER A 738 -1.46 2.60 2.09
C SER A 738 -2.11 3.51 3.15
N GLY A 739 -3.42 3.73 3.06
CA GLY A 739 -4.17 4.54 4.02
C GLY A 739 -4.23 3.90 5.40
N LEU A 740 -4.51 2.60 5.48
CA LEU A 740 -4.66 1.88 6.75
C LEU A 740 -3.34 1.81 7.53
N ASN A 741 -2.24 1.42 6.89
CA ASN A 741 -0.94 1.31 7.58
C ASN A 741 -0.27 2.68 7.86
N ALA A 742 -0.79 3.76 7.29
CA ALA A 742 -0.46 5.12 7.72
C ALA A 742 -0.95 5.43 9.14
N ILE A 743 -2.02 4.77 9.63
CA ILE A 743 -2.59 4.99 10.98
C ILE A 743 -1.54 4.71 12.06
N PRO A 744 -0.95 3.50 12.17
CA PRO A 744 0.09 3.23 13.15
C PRO A 744 1.36 4.06 12.95
N ALA A 745 1.78 4.33 11.71
CA ALA A 745 2.96 5.14 11.43
C ALA A 745 2.83 6.58 11.99
N LEU A 746 1.68 7.23 11.75
CA LEU A 746 1.42 8.59 12.27
C LEU A 746 1.09 8.58 13.78
N ALA A 747 0.49 7.52 14.31
CA ALA A 747 0.30 7.36 15.74
C ALA A 747 1.66 7.27 16.47
N ALA A 748 2.58 6.45 15.97
CA ALA A 748 3.94 6.34 16.49
C ALA A 748 4.71 7.66 16.35
N TYR A 749 4.58 8.37 15.22
CA TYR A 749 5.20 9.67 15.02
C TYR A 749 4.74 10.68 16.08
N ARG A 750 3.45 10.71 16.45
CA ARG A 750 2.96 11.62 17.50
C ARG A 750 3.55 11.33 18.87
N GLU A 751 4.00 10.09 19.13
CA GLU A 751 4.73 9.72 20.35
C GLU A 751 6.24 10.03 20.25
N THR A 752 6.79 9.99 19.03
CA THR A 752 8.22 10.18 18.73
C THR A 752 8.42 11.24 17.62
N PRO A 753 8.17 12.54 17.91
CA PRO A 753 8.12 13.62 16.91
C PRO A 753 9.44 13.90 16.16
N ASP A 754 10.54 13.32 16.61
CA ASP A 754 11.85 13.41 15.95
C ASP A 754 12.06 12.33 14.88
N ASP A 755 11.17 11.32 14.79
CA ASP A 755 11.23 10.26 13.78
C ASP A 755 10.59 10.74 12.46
N PHE A 756 11.36 11.53 11.70
CA PHE A 756 10.91 12.08 10.42
C PHE A 756 10.52 11.02 9.40
N TYR A 757 11.14 9.83 9.44
CA TYR A 757 10.81 8.70 8.56
C TYR A 757 9.35 8.27 8.73
N LEU A 758 8.86 8.15 9.98
CA LEU A 758 7.47 7.80 10.25
C LEU A 758 6.48 8.83 9.71
N LEU A 759 6.83 10.14 9.79
CA LEU A 759 6.00 11.19 9.21
C LEU A 759 5.95 11.08 7.68
N GLN A 760 7.08 10.84 7.02
CA GLN A 760 7.15 10.70 5.56
C GLN A 760 6.29 9.54 5.06
N ILE A 761 6.46 8.34 5.62
CA ILE A 761 5.69 7.16 5.18
C ILE A 761 4.20 7.28 5.55
N GLY A 762 3.90 7.74 6.77
CA GLY A 762 2.52 7.88 7.23
C GLY A 762 1.75 8.93 6.46
N TYR A 763 2.35 10.09 6.21
CA TYR A 763 1.71 11.13 5.39
C TYR A 763 1.58 10.70 3.92
N GLY A 764 2.63 10.08 3.36
CA GLY A 764 2.59 9.53 2.00
C GLY A 764 1.46 8.51 1.82
N GLY A 765 1.29 7.58 2.76
CA GLY A 765 0.19 6.61 2.75
C GLY A 765 -1.20 7.26 2.87
N THR A 766 -1.33 8.30 3.70
CA THR A 766 -2.56 9.08 3.85
C THR A 766 -2.95 9.78 2.56
N MET A 767 -1.98 10.37 1.85
CA MET A 767 -2.20 11.07 0.58
C MET A 767 -2.46 10.13 -0.59
N GLY A 768 -2.07 8.86 -0.47
CA GLY A 768 -2.31 7.83 -1.47
C GLY A 768 -3.79 7.73 -1.86
N ALA A 769 -4.70 7.79 -0.91
CA ALA A 769 -6.14 7.72 -1.17
C ALA A 769 -6.64 8.86 -2.08
N LEU A 770 -6.06 10.06 -1.97
CA LEU A 770 -6.46 11.20 -2.81
C LEU A 770 -6.01 11.06 -4.26
N THR A 771 -4.94 10.31 -4.52
CA THR A 771 -4.50 10.05 -5.89
C THR A 771 -5.45 9.13 -6.63
N ASN A 772 -6.26 8.34 -5.92
CA ASN A 772 -7.26 7.44 -6.51
C ASN A 772 -8.52 8.17 -6.97
N ILE A 773 -8.72 9.43 -6.55
CA ILE A 773 -9.89 10.24 -6.91
C ILE A 773 -9.58 10.98 -8.22
N ASP A 774 -10.39 10.76 -9.25
CA ASP A 774 -10.25 11.47 -10.53
C ASP A 774 -10.84 12.89 -10.50
N GLN A 775 -10.77 13.58 -11.64
CA GLN A 775 -11.27 14.98 -11.76
C GLN A 775 -12.77 15.11 -11.51
N ASP A 776 -13.54 14.04 -11.72
CA ASP A 776 -15.00 14.04 -11.55
C ASP A 776 -15.43 13.57 -10.16
N GLY A 777 -14.49 13.07 -9.36
CA GLY A 777 -14.74 12.52 -8.03
C GLY A 777 -14.90 11.00 -8.01
N PHE A 778 -14.74 10.29 -9.14
CA PHE A 778 -14.66 8.82 -9.13
C PHE A 778 -13.40 8.37 -8.41
N ALA A 779 -13.55 7.41 -7.50
CA ALA A 779 -12.45 6.83 -6.77
C ALA A 779 -12.19 5.39 -7.24
N SER A 780 -10.98 5.16 -7.77
CA SER A 780 -10.51 3.85 -8.23
C SER A 780 -9.98 3.00 -7.09
N VAL A 781 -10.14 1.68 -7.19
CA VAL A 781 -9.59 0.73 -6.21
C VAL A 781 -8.07 0.81 -6.08
N ALA A 782 -7.34 0.98 -7.20
CA ALA A 782 -5.88 1.04 -7.21
C ALA A 782 -5.33 1.55 -8.56
N PHE A 783 -4.04 1.89 -8.57
CA PHE A 783 -3.27 2.13 -9.79
C PHE A 783 -2.44 0.89 -10.15
N HIS A 784 -2.51 0.45 -11.39
CA HIS A 784 -1.75 -0.70 -11.90
C HIS A 784 -0.30 -0.33 -12.22
N SER A 785 0.67 -1.06 -11.67
CA SER A 785 2.10 -0.72 -11.70
C SER A 785 2.88 -1.31 -12.87
N PHE A 786 2.33 -2.30 -13.61
CA PHE A 786 3.06 -2.89 -14.71
C PHE A 786 3.29 -1.87 -15.85
N PRO A 787 4.53 -1.76 -16.41
CA PRO A 787 4.85 -0.80 -17.44
C PRO A 787 3.94 -0.86 -18.68
N SER A 788 3.36 -2.02 -18.97
CA SER A 788 2.37 -2.20 -20.06
C SER A 788 0.98 -1.62 -19.74
N THR A 789 0.73 -1.19 -18.52
CA THR A 789 -0.60 -0.75 -18.05
C THR A 789 -0.58 0.69 -17.54
N LEU A 790 0.11 0.97 -16.46
CA LEU A 790 0.29 2.28 -15.80
C LEU A 790 -0.97 3.16 -15.83
N LYS A 791 -2.08 2.62 -15.37
CA LYS A 791 -3.38 3.29 -15.33
C LYS A 791 -4.17 2.95 -14.07
N TRP A 792 -5.14 3.79 -13.74
CA TRP A 792 -6.14 3.49 -12.72
C TRP A 792 -7.02 2.31 -13.16
N ASP A 793 -7.40 1.46 -12.18
CA ASP A 793 -8.40 0.42 -12.44
C ASP A 793 -9.77 1.06 -12.74
N GLY A 794 -10.56 0.42 -13.58
CA GLY A 794 -11.87 0.91 -13.96
C GLY A 794 -12.94 0.76 -12.87
N TYR A 795 -12.71 -0.09 -11.83
CA TYR A 795 -13.67 -0.30 -10.74
C TYR A 795 -13.33 0.55 -9.53
N SER A 796 -14.37 1.01 -8.82
CA SER A 796 -14.24 1.59 -7.48
C SER A 796 -13.87 0.52 -6.43
N GLY A 797 -14.40 -0.69 -6.59
CA GLY A 797 -14.09 -1.85 -5.76
C GLY A 797 -14.03 -1.54 -4.27
N ASP A 798 -12.98 -2.00 -3.61
CA ASP A 798 -12.70 -1.80 -2.20
C ASP A 798 -11.90 -0.50 -1.89
N TYR A 799 -12.18 0.59 -2.60
CA TYR A 799 -11.58 1.90 -2.34
C TYR A 799 -11.86 2.42 -0.91
N GLY A 800 -13.04 2.08 -0.35
CA GLY A 800 -13.48 2.58 0.95
C GLY A 800 -12.49 2.41 2.09
N PRO A 801 -11.86 1.25 2.28
CA PRO A 801 -10.79 1.04 3.24
C PRO A 801 -9.60 2.01 3.10
N ASN A 802 -9.17 2.31 1.86
CA ASN A 802 -8.14 3.31 1.63
C ASN A 802 -8.58 4.71 2.08
N PHE A 803 -9.81 5.08 1.74
CA PHE A 803 -10.39 6.36 2.16
C PHE A 803 -10.67 6.41 3.67
N PHE A 804 -11.03 5.29 4.31
CA PHE A 804 -11.12 5.19 5.77
C PHE A 804 -9.77 5.55 6.41
N GLY A 805 -8.67 4.96 5.94
CA GLY A 805 -7.33 5.30 6.42
C GLY A 805 -7.02 6.78 6.25
N HIS A 806 -7.34 7.38 5.09
CA HIS A 806 -7.22 8.82 4.87
C HIS A 806 -8.06 9.62 5.87
N ALA A 807 -9.34 9.31 6.03
CA ALA A 807 -10.26 10.01 6.91
C ALA A 807 -9.82 9.97 8.40
N PHE A 808 -9.22 8.86 8.83
CA PHE A 808 -8.70 8.69 10.19
C PHE A 808 -7.36 9.39 10.40
N ASN A 809 -6.55 9.60 9.35
CA ASN A 809 -5.21 10.17 9.45
C ASN A 809 -5.11 11.63 9.03
N THR A 810 -6.02 12.12 8.14
CA THR A 810 -5.90 13.47 7.59
C THR A 810 -5.77 14.50 8.72
N ALA A 811 -4.68 15.25 8.68
CA ALA A 811 -4.29 16.24 9.67
C ALA A 811 -3.18 17.13 9.12
N THR A 812 -3.02 18.30 9.72
CA THR A 812 -1.86 19.15 9.48
C THR A 812 -0.78 18.87 10.53
N TYR A 813 0.42 18.49 10.08
CA TYR A 813 1.59 18.25 10.95
C TYR A 813 2.57 19.39 10.81
N VAL A 814 2.83 20.13 11.91
CA VAL A 814 3.77 21.25 11.96
C VAL A 814 5.06 20.80 12.61
N ILE A 815 6.19 20.93 11.91
CA ILE A 815 7.50 20.47 12.36
C ILE A 815 8.52 21.60 12.32
N ASN A 816 9.59 21.46 13.11
CA ASN A 816 10.80 22.26 13.01
C ASN A 816 12.00 21.34 12.83
N HIS A 817 12.23 20.93 11.57
CA HIS A 817 13.28 19.99 11.23
C HIS A 817 14.67 20.66 11.29
N GLN A 818 15.68 19.94 11.81
CA GLN A 818 17.03 20.50 11.98
C GLN A 818 17.65 20.99 10.67
N GLU A 819 17.41 20.26 9.55
CA GLU A 819 17.93 20.60 8.23
C GLU A 819 16.99 21.55 7.46
N PHE A 820 15.68 21.28 7.50
CA PHE A 820 14.70 21.95 6.62
C PHE A 820 13.95 23.10 7.30
N GLY A 821 14.18 23.34 8.60
CA GLY A 821 13.49 24.38 9.36
C GLY A 821 12.01 24.11 9.59
N TRP A 822 11.22 25.19 9.72
CA TRP A 822 9.79 25.10 9.92
C TRP A 822 9.09 24.67 8.64
N GLN A 823 8.37 23.58 8.71
CA GLN A 823 7.61 22.99 7.61
C GLN A 823 6.22 22.55 8.10
N ALA A 824 5.30 22.37 7.17
CA ALA A 824 4.02 21.71 7.44
C ALA A 824 3.73 20.64 6.41
N PHE A 825 3.16 19.54 6.87
CA PHE A 825 2.51 18.53 6.06
C PHE A 825 0.99 18.82 6.12
N GLY A 826 0.34 19.03 4.98
CA GLY A 826 -1.08 19.40 4.91
C GLY A 826 -1.38 20.87 5.21
N GLY A 827 -0.43 21.77 5.01
CA GLY A 827 -0.64 23.20 5.23
C GLY A 827 0.48 24.10 4.72
N ASN A 828 0.21 25.39 4.60
CA ASN A 828 1.20 26.40 4.23
C ASN A 828 1.80 27.07 5.47
N VAL A 829 3.12 27.27 5.50
CA VAL A 829 3.85 27.91 6.61
C VAL A 829 4.26 29.33 6.24
N LYS A 830 4.02 30.28 7.15
CA LYS A 830 4.51 31.65 7.04
C LYS A 830 5.20 32.08 8.34
N LEU A 831 6.42 32.59 8.23
CA LEU A 831 7.13 33.20 9.35
C LEU A 831 6.77 34.69 9.45
N ASP A 832 6.29 35.13 10.63
CA ASP A 832 5.83 36.49 10.90
C ASP A 832 6.39 36.95 12.25
N GLY A 833 7.55 37.58 12.24
CA GLY A 833 8.30 37.94 13.44
C GLY A 833 8.58 36.72 14.33
N ASP A 834 8.12 36.73 15.57
CA ASP A 834 8.25 35.59 16.47
C ASP A 834 7.22 34.48 16.26
N TRP A 835 6.29 34.69 15.36
CA TRP A 835 5.21 33.74 15.08
C TRP A 835 5.51 32.87 13.86
N VAL A 836 5.23 31.59 14.00
CA VAL A 836 5.08 30.65 12.90
C VAL A 836 3.57 30.44 12.69
N ARG A 837 3.06 30.91 11.55
CA ARG A 837 1.66 30.77 11.19
C ARG A 837 1.53 29.64 10.21
N VAL A 838 0.52 28.80 10.40
CA VAL A 838 0.21 27.65 9.56
C VAL A 838 -1.26 27.71 9.18
N GLU A 839 -1.53 27.70 7.89
CA GLU A 839 -2.86 27.53 7.32
C GLU A 839 -3.09 26.04 7.05
N PRO A 840 -3.99 25.37 7.79
CA PRO A 840 -4.36 23.98 7.52
C PRO A 840 -5.10 23.86 6.18
N LEU A 841 -4.64 22.96 5.30
CA LEU A 841 -5.20 22.69 3.97
C LEU A 841 -5.59 21.22 3.79
N ASP A 842 -5.40 20.40 4.82
CA ASP A 842 -5.81 19.00 4.80
C ASP A 842 -7.33 18.86 4.57
N SER A 843 -7.75 17.68 4.16
CA SER A 843 -9.13 17.41 3.70
C SER A 843 -10.22 17.83 4.67
N PHE A 844 -10.00 17.71 5.98
CA PHE A 844 -11.02 17.95 7.00
C PHE A 844 -10.74 19.18 7.86
N ARG A 845 -9.48 19.56 8.00
CA ARG A 845 -9.04 20.66 8.87
C ARG A 845 -9.53 20.52 10.32
N MET A 846 -9.60 19.29 10.80
CA MET A 846 -10.10 18.96 12.14
C MET A 846 -9.00 18.46 13.08
N ARG A 847 -7.78 18.27 12.58
CA ARG A 847 -6.67 17.76 13.38
C ARG A 847 -5.38 18.51 13.06
N VAL A 848 -4.62 18.87 14.10
CA VAL A 848 -3.30 19.50 13.94
C VAL A 848 -2.33 18.92 14.98
N TYR A 849 -1.16 18.50 14.52
CA TYR A 849 -0.06 18.12 15.40
C TYR A 849 1.06 19.15 15.34
N VAL A 850 1.39 19.73 16.49
CA VAL A 850 2.51 20.66 16.64
C VAL A 850 3.69 19.91 17.25
N ALA A 851 4.55 19.33 16.43
CA ALA A 851 5.64 18.45 16.86
C ALA A 851 6.59 19.09 17.89
N PRO A 852 7.05 20.36 17.73
CA PRO A 852 7.92 20.98 18.73
C PRO A 852 7.31 21.14 20.13
N ALA A 853 5.98 21.02 20.24
CA ALA A 853 5.24 21.10 21.49
C ALA A 853 4.69 19.71 21.95
N GLY A 854 4.83 18.67 21.12
CA GLY A 854 4.19 17.39 21.31
C GLY A 854 2.67 17.51 21.39
N LEU A 855 2.08 18.56 20.80
CA LEU A 855 0.68 18.97 21.01
C LEU A 855 -0.21 18.45 19.88
N TRP A 856 -1.17 17.60 20.24
CA TRP A 856 -2.19 17.08 19.35
C TRP A 856 -3.53 17.76 19.62
N LEU A 857 -4.04 18.46 18.63
CA LEU A 857 -5.30 19.20 18.64
C LEU A 857 -6.31 18.50 17.75
N THR A 858 -7.45 18.12 18.28
CA THR A 858 -8.53 17.49 17.52
C THR A 858 -9.87 18.17 17.77
N LEU A 859 -10.70 18.28 16.74
CA LEU A 859 -12.04 18.83 16.83
C LEU A 859 -13.08 17.71 16.66
N ASP A 860 -14.06 17.65 17.55
CA ASP A 860 -15.27 16.83 17.37
C ASP A 860 -16.29 17.56 16.48
N SER A 861 -16.27 18.87 16.46
CA SER A 861 -17.05 19.77 15.58
C SER A 861 -16.27 21.06 15.33
N GLY A 862 -16.53 21.71 14.21
CA GLY A 862 -15.79 22.90 13.74
C GLY A 862 -14.56 22.54 12.91
N THR A 863 -13.88 23.57 12.38
CA THR A 863 -12.65 23.40 11.57
C THR A 863 -11.60 24.43 11.96
N PHE A 864 -10.34 24.06 11.85
CA PHE A 864 -9.21 25.00 12.00
C PHE A 864 -9.11 25.91 10.78
N SER A 865 -8.88 27.21 11.01
CA SER A 865 -8.56 28.19 9.99
C SER A 865 -7.09 28.62 10.01
N GLU A 866 -6.48 28.66 11.20
CA GLU A 866 -5.06 29.00 11.38
C GLU A 866 -4.54 28.37 12.68
N ILE A 867 -3.28 27.97 12.67
CA ILE A 867 -2.51 27.69 13.90
C ILE A 867 -1.30 28.62 13.90
N ALA A 868 -1.07 29.36 14.99
CA ALA A 868 0.10 30.22 15.13
C ALA A 868 0.88 29.87 16.40
N ILE A 869 2.19 29.68 16.27
CA ILE A 869 3.10 29.25 17.35
C ILE A 869 4.09 30.37 17.61
N ASN A 870 4.15 30.88 18.85
CA ASN A 870 5.16 31.86 19.21
C ASN A 870 6.46 31.16 19.61
N ARG A 871 7.54 31.43 18.89
CA ARG A 871 8.84 30.78 19.07
C ARG A 871 9.57 31.13 20.39
N ARG A 872 9.19 32.24 21.03
CA ARG A 872 9.79 32.70 22.31
C ARG A 872 8.94 32.34 23.52
N THR A 873 7.63 32.52 23.42
CA THR A 873 6.72 32.33 24.56
C THR A 873 6.05 30.98 24.57
N HIS A 874 6.26 30.18 23.53
CA HIS A 874 5.60 28.87 23.30
C HIS A 874 4.05 28.91 23.33
N VAL A 875 3.44 30.09 23.23
CA VAL A 875 1.99 30.24 23.11
C VAL A 875 1.53 29.71 21.75
N VAL A 876 0.47 28.93 21.75
CA VAL A 876 -0.19 28.46 20.54
C VAL A 876 -1.55 29.14 20.40
N ARG A 877 -1.77 29.86 19.29
CA ARG A 877 -3.06 30.40 18.90
C ARG A 877 -3.75 29.45 17.98
N VAL A 878 -4.99 29.14 18.26
CA VAL A 878 -5.86 28.27 17.49
C VAL A 878 -7.00 29.14 16.92
N GLY A 879 -6.98 29.36 15.61
CA GLY A 879 -8.05 30.00 14.87
C GLY A 879 -9.08 28.95 14.42
N LEU A 880 -10.35 29.21 14.72
CA LEU A 880 -11.48 28.36 14.36
C LEU A 880 -12.36 29.08 13.34
N SER A 881 -12.81 28.36 12.33
CA SER A 881 -13.70 28.90 11.28
C SER A 881 -15.01 29.43 11.87
N PRO A 882 -15.69 30.38 11.18
CA PRO A 882 -16.98 30.91 11.62
C PRO A 882 -18.04 29.84 11.82
N ALA A 883 -19.02 30.13 12.67
CA ALA A 883 -20.23 29.33 12.84
C ALA A 883 -20.98 29.16 11.52
N ASN A 884 -21.57 27.99 11.31
CA ASN A 884 -22.45 27.69 10.19
C ASN A 884 -23.82 27.17 10.70
N GLU A 885 -24.73 26.79 9.79
CA GLU A 885 -26.12 26.41 10.13
C GLU A 885 -26.26 25.20 11.07
N TYR A 886 -25.22 24.32 11.17
CA TYR A 886 -25.26 23.15 12.05
C TYR A 886 -24.06 23.09 13.05
N THR A 887 -23.18 24.08 13.04
CA THR A 887 -22.03 24.17 13.93
C THR A 887 -21.99 25.52 14.63
N SER A 888 -22.63 25.61 15.80
CA SER A 888 -22.62 26.79 16.67
C SER A 888 -21.41 26.82 17.60
N ASP A 889 -20.85 25.63 17.90
CA ASP A 889 -19.76 25.46 18.85
C ASP A 889 -18.69 24.53 18.26
N ALA A 890 -17.43 24.90 18.43
CA ALA A 890 -16.33 23.96 18.23
C ALA A 890 -16.08 23.15 19.53
N ARG A 891 -15.67 21.89 19.37
CA ARG A 891 -15.32 21.00 20.49
C ARG A 891 -13.88 20.56 20.35
N LEU A 892 -12.97 21.24 21.08
CA LEU A 892 -11.52 21.09 20.97
C LEU A 892 -10.98 20.17 22.05
N ARG A 893 -10.28 19.10 21.66
CA ARG A 893 -9.43 18.29 22.52
C ARG A 893 -7.99 18.77 22.43
N VAL A 894 -7.30 18.75 23.57
CA VAL A 894 -5.90 19.17 23.70
C VAL A 894 -5.14 18.04 24.38
N GLU A 895 -4.34 17.32 23.61
CA GLU A 895 -3.60 16.14 24.05
C GLU A 895 -2.10 16.33 23.79
N GLN A 896 -1.25 15.67 24.57
CA GLN A 896 0.20 15.68 24.41
C GLN A 896 0.73 14.24 24.44
N PRO A 897 0.65 13.51 23.31
CA PRO A 897 1.12 12.13 23.21
C PRO A 897 2.62 12.00 23.47
N ALA A 898 3.44 12.95 22.98
CA ALA A 898 4.85 12.99 23.28
C ALA A 898 5.15 13.90 24.48
N ARG A 899 6.04 13.40 25.37
CA ARG A 899 6.60 14.22 26.46
C ARG A 899 7.88 14.91 25.96
N ILE A 900 7.76 16.18 25.61
CA ILE A 900 8.91 17.00 25.21
C ILE A 900 9.57 17.58 26.46
N SER A 901 10.89 17.38 26.62
CA SER A 901 11.64 17.93 27.75
C SER A 901 11.55 19.47 27.81
N GLY A 902 11.19 20.01 28.98
CA GLY A 902 11.03 21.45 29.19
C GLY A 902 9.72 22.05 28.67
N VAL A 903 8.83 21.24 28.10
CA VAL A 903 7.48 21.66 27.66
C VAL A 903 6.44 21.17 28.67
N ALA A 904 5.79 22.11 29.36
CA ALA A 904 4.70 21.80 30.30
C ALA A 904 3.39 21.54 29.53
N GLN A 905 2.36 21.03 30.26
CA GLN A 905 1.07 20.73 29.70
C GLN A 905 0.33 21.98 29.20
N TYR A 906 -0.09 21.97 27.93
CA TYR A 906 -0.88 23.04 27.32
C TYR A 906 -2.32 23.03 27.79
N ARG A 907 -2.87 24.21 28.06
CA ARG A 907 -4.29 24.44 28.40
C ARG A 907 -4.77 25.77 27.83
N PRO A 908 -6.09 25.93 27.58
CA PRO A 908 -6.64 27.23 27.25
C PRO A 908 -6.34 28.27 28.34
N ARG A 909 -5.90 29.47 27.94
CA ARG A 909 -5.61 30.59 28.86
C ARG A 909 -6.86 31.22 29.46
N ARG A 910 -8.04 30.95 28.89
CA ARG A 910 -9.33 31.34 29.45
C ARG A 910 -10.10 30.12 29.95
N GLN A 911 -10.96 30.32 30.91
CA GLN A 911 -11.85 29.26 31.38
C GLN A 911 -12.86 28.89 30.30
N LEU A 912 -13.00 27.59 30.02
CA LEU A 912 -13.94 27.01 29.06
C LEU A 912 -14.68 25.86 29.69
N ILE A 913 -15.90 25.62 29.23
CA ILE A 913 -16.70 24.46 29.64
C ILE A 913 -16.05 23.21 29.00
N VAL A 914 -15.91 22.15 29.81
CA VAL A 914 -15.43 20.84 29.33
C VAL A 914 -16.62 19.88 29.29
N GLU A 915 -16.84 19.29 28.12
CA GLU A 915 -17.84 18.24 27.88
C GLU A 915 -17.18 17.08 27.17
N ARG A 916 -17.25 15.86 27.71
CA ARG A 916 -16.65 14.64 27.07
C ARG A 916 -15.18 14.82 26.72
N ASP A 917 -14.39 15.35 27.63
CA ASP A 917 -12.96 15.66 27.49
C ASP A 917 -12.61 16.68 26.36
N ALA A 918 -13.60 17.43 25.86
CA ALA A 918 -13.41 18.50 24.88
C ALA A 918 -13.80 19.85 25.46
N TYR A 919 -13.04 20.89 25.14
CA TYR A 919 -13.39 22.28 25.43
C TYR A 919 -14.48 22.76 24.47
N LYS A 920 -15.62 23.16 24.99
CA LYS A 920 -16.69 23.77 24.22
C LYS A 920 -16.38 25.25 23.97
N ILE A 921 -16.31 25.64 22.71
CA ILE A 921 -15.94 26.99 22.26
C ILE A 921 -17.07 27.54 21.39
N PRO A 922 -17.86 28.50 21.89
CA PRO A 922 -18.85 29.16 21.05
C PRO A 922 -18.19 29.84 19.85
N LEU A 923 -18.71 29.57 18.66
CA LEU A 923 -18.23 30.17 17.40
C LEU A 923 -18.99 31.46 17.11
N THR A 924 -18.32 32.39 16.47
CA THR A 924 -18.88 33.68 16.04
C THR A 924 -19.08 33.69 14.51
N LYS A 925 -19.60 34.80 13.98
CA LYS A 925 -19.69 35.02 12.52
C LYS A 925 -18.33 35.27 11.86
N THR A 926 -17.26 35.44 12.66
CA THR A 926 -15.89 35.62 12.22
C THR A 926 -15.01 34.54 12.83
N VAL A 927 -13.74 34.48 12.46
CA VAL A 927 -12.77 33.56 13.05
C VAL A 927 -12.71 33.75 14.56
N THR A 928 -12.89 32.65 15.30
CA THR A 928 -12.76 32.62 16.77
C THR A 928 -11.34 32.17 17.15
N VAL A 929 -10.62 32.96 17.94
CA VAL A 929 -9.25 32.64 18.36
C VAL A 929 -9.21 32.21 19.82
N ILE A 930 -8.48 31.11 20.07
CA ILE A 930 -8.17 30.60 21.42
C ILE A 930 -6.66 30.57 21.60
N GLU A 931 -6.17 31.03 22.73
CA GLU A 931 -4.78 30.88 23.12
C GLU A 931 -4.60 29.68 24.06
N LEU A 932 -3.66 28.82 23.71
CA LEU A 932 -3.17 27.76 24.56
C LEU A 932 -1.79 28.17 25.11
N GLY A 933 -1.56 27.88 26.36
CA GLY A 933 -0.28 28.16 27.01
C GLY A 933 0.07 27.09 28.03
N THR A 934 1.34 26.99 28.34
CA THR A 934 1.86 26.21 29.48
C THR A 934 1.69 27.00 30.78
N LYS A 935 1.30 26.36 31.87
CA LYS A 935 1.28 26.98 33.22
C LYS A 935 2.68 27.16 33.74
#